data_66933a0616588e604d2b862f70ebad92
#
_entry.id   66933a0616588e604d2b862f70ebad92
#
_cell.length_a   1.000
_cell.length_b   1.000
_cell.length_c   1.000
_cell.angle_alpha   90.00
_cell.angle_beta   90.00
_cell.angle_gamma   90.00
#
_symmetry.space_group_name_H-M   'P 1'
#
loop_
_entity.id
_entity.type
_entity.pdbx_description
1 polymer ?
#
loop_
_entity_poly.entity_id
_entity_poly.type
_entity_poly.pdbx_seq_one_letter_code
_entity_poly.pdbx_strand_id
1 'polypeptide(L)'
;MVGSSPAESHYRFTVLTSRLIRMEHSPTDVFTDAATQLVVSRDLGEPPSFRVVRGEDRLEIITEHLHLTHVPSLGFSPSGLSVRLSSTALHAHGGTWHHGDVWDPDETFLTNLGGTTRTLDEADGAVALSPGLLSLSGITALDDSSSLLLTEDEWVRPREPGNRGGDGAQDLYVFGYGQDYREALRDFFGLTGPSPLIPRALLGNWWSRYHPYSAQEYLALMDRFAAHELPFSVAVIDMDWHVTDIDPAIGTGWTGYSWNRDLFPDPAAFLAGLHERGMLTTLNVHPAQGVRRHEDAYEEVCADLGLDAGSGEDVPFNIADRGFAASYLSRLHHRLEDEGVDFWWLDWQQGGSTTVPGLDPLWMLNHVHYLDSGRERPMATGGVERRRPATFSRFADASSHRTPVGFSGDTIISWDSLRFQPMFTATAANIGYFWWSNDIGGHMLGHSDDAMAARWFQLGCFSPINRLHSSNSGFTSKEPWRYSRDARTTMEAHLRLRHRLVPYLYTWARRSVSEGVGPVRPIYHDHPREMAAYQHRSSFCFGDLLVVPFTSPLDETTGLGRESAWLPDGIWYDLPTGRRYDATTGGHGRMLSLSRPLDRIGVLARAGSVIPLTGNLTEAAGDNPHELEIVVVPGGSGVFTLEEDDGSAEPGPDRVARTRLALTWPDNEGEHGGDAALRIRLEGAADVVPDSRQVRVRLLAGRATGAWLGLGDQACRLVVEEVDGDGFTLGAGTLVHLGELSRQELADGVELVLRGARQAPADWHDEVHAILDAARVAYAAKDQAWAAVERGMSGTALLGEMESLGLPEALRSAVAEVLPHS
;
A
#
# COMPACT_ATOMS: atom_id res chain seq x y z
N MET A 1 3.50 -31.80 19.59
CA MET A 1 4.54 -32.55 18.83
C MET A 1 4.08 -33.96 18.60
N VAL A 2 4.12 -34.47 17.40
CA VAL A 2 3.88 -35.85 17.08
C VAL A 2 5.21 -36.41 16.58
N GLY A 3 5.95 -37.01 17.49
CA GLY A 3 7.22 -37.66 17.19
C GLY A 3 7.02 -39.11 16.75
N SER A 4 8.00 -39.68 16.16
CA SER A 4 8.12 -40.92 15.41
C SER A 4 8.19 -42.18 16.22
N SER A 5 8.18 -43.31 15.54
CA SER A 5 8.63 -44.62 15.99
C SER A 5 10.17 -44.67 16.13
N PRO A 6 10.74 -45.42 17.08
CA PRO A 6 12.14 -45.27 17.50
C PRO A 6 13.23 -45.76 16.54
N ALA A 7 12.95 -46.16 15.32
CA ALA A 7 13.95 -46.83 14.51
C ALA A 7 14.39 -46.06 13.25
N GLU A 8 13.64 -45.06 12.75
CA GLU A 8 13.96 -44.38 11.48
C GLU A 8 13.29 -42.98 11.32
N SER A 9 13.30 -42.16 12.33
CA SER A 9 12.49 -40.93 12.29
C SER A 9 13.30 -39.68 12.10
N HIS A 10 13.44 -39.31 10.88
CA HIS A 10 14.02 -38.04 10.46
C HIS A 10 12.95 -36.97 10.24
N TYR A 11 11.77 -37.04 10.89
CA TYR A 11 10.70 -36.07 10.70
C TYR A 11 10.00 -35.66 11.99
N ARG A 12 9.52 -34.42 12.03
CA ARG A 12 8.71 -33.85 13.10
C ARG A 12 7.52 -33.10 12.53
N PHE A 13 6.34 -33.30 13.11
CA PHE A 13 5.13 -32.53 12.79
C PHE A 13 4.67 -31.76 14.02
N THR A 14 4.39 -30.47 13.83
CA THR A 14 3.87 -29.60 14.91
C THR A 14 2.57 -28.96 14.43
N VAL A 15 1.48 -29.25 15.11
CA VAL A 15 0.19 -28.61 14.87
C VAL A 15 0.18 -27.27 15.59
N LEU A 16 0.25 -26.19 14.85
CA LEU A 16 0.29 -24.82 15.38
C LEU A 16 -1.12 -24.28 15.58
N THR A 17 -1.97 -24.40 14.56
CA THR A 17 -3.40 -24.13 14.66
C THR A 17 -4.19 -25.27 13.98
N SER A 18 -5.52 -25.24 14.02
CA SER A 18 -6.32 -26.23 13.27
C SER A 18 -6.15 -26.14 11.74
N ARG A 19 -5.49 -25.07 11.24
CA ARG A 19 -5.29 -24.74 9.82
C ARG A 19 -3.83 -24.58 9.41
N LEU A 20 -2.88 -24.74 10.37
CA LEU A 20 -1.46 -24.52 10.15
C LEU A 20 -0.64 -25.63 10.79
N ILE A 21 0.12 -26.34 9.98
CA ILE A 21 0.99 -27.43 10.44
C ILE A 21 2.42 -27.18 9.95
N ARG A 22 3.38 -27.18 10.89
CA ARG A 22 4.82 -27.25 10.59
C ARG A 22 5.23 -28.69 10.34
N MET A 23 6.00 -28.91 9.30
CA MET A 23 6.50 -30.21 8.88
C MET A 23 7.99 -30.12 8.68
N GLU A 24 8.74 -30.93 9.42
CA GLU A 24 10.20 -30.92 9.40
C GLU A 24 10.75 -32.29 9.05
N HIS A 25 11.78 -32.27 8.21
CA HIS A 25 12.64 -33.41 7.93
C HIS A 25 14.09 -33.06 8.27
N SER A 26 14.79 -33.93 8.95
CA SER A 26 16.22 -33.74 9.29
C SER A 26 16.98 -35.06 9.10
N PRO A 27 18.00 -35.08 8.22
CA PRO A 27 18.85 -36.27 8.04
C PRO A 27 19.58 -36.72 9.31
N THR A 28 19.71 -35.84 10.30
CA THR A 28 20.48 -36.06 11.53
C THR A 28 19.63 -36.04 12.81
N ASP A 29 18.29 -36.02 12.69
CA ASP A 29 17.35 -35.86 13.84
C ASP A 29 17.55 -34.56 14.65
N VAL A 30 18.23 -33.57 14.08
CA VAL A 30 18.39 -32.25 14.71
C VAL A 30 17.29 -31.35 14.20
N PHE A 31 16.42 -30.89 15.08
CA PHE A 31 15.35 -29.94 14.80
C PHE A 31 15.62 -28.61 15.51
N THR A 32 15.16 -27.51 14.95
CA THR A 32 15.40 -26.20 15.54
C THR A 32 14.09 -25.49 15.86
N ASP A 33 14.01 -24.91 17.06
CA ASP A 33 12.87 -24.11 17.50
C ASP A 33 13.26 -22.63 17.67
N ALA A 34 14.52 -22.26 17.37
CA ALA A 34 14.97 -20.88 17.37
C ALA A 34 14.25 -20.07 16.29
N ALA A 35 14.16 -18.76 16.49
CA ALA A 35 13.70 -17.83 15.48
C ALA A 35 14.57 -17.90 14.22
N THR A 36 13.97 -17.66 13.05
CA THR A 36 14.65 -17.62 11.77
C THR A 36 14.42 -16.28 11.09
N GLN A 37 15.09 -16.04 9.97
CA GLN A 37 14.84 -14.86 9.13
C GLN A 37 13.36 -14.72 8.74
N LEU A 38 12.67 -15.83 8.52
CA LEU A 38 11.26 -15.85 8.16
C LEU A 38 10.34 -15.96 9.39
N VAL A 39 10.57 -16.95 10.25
CA VAL A 39 9.67 -17.29 11.35
C VAL A 39 10.27 -16.87 12.69
N VAL A 40 9.72 -15.80 13.28
CA VAL A 40 10.22 -15.24 14.55
C VAL A 40 9.53 -15.83 15.78
N SER A 41 8.31 -16.33 15.63
CA SER A 41 7.55 -16.97 16.71
C SER A 41 6.77 -18.17 16.20
N ARG A 42 6.58 -19.16 17.06
CA ARG A 42 5.71 -20.31 16.80
C ARG A 42 4.62 -20.45 17.87
N ASP A 43 4.51 -19.43 18.72
CA ASP A 43 3.45 -19.35 19.74
C ASP A 43 2.24 -18.62 19.12
N LEU A 44 1.27 -19.40 18.66
CA LEU A 44 0.01 -18.92 18.12
C LEU A 44 -1.16 -19.14 19.11
N GLY A 45 -0.87 -19.32 20.39
CA GLY A 45 -1.83 -19.54 21.45
C GLY A 45 -2.04 -21.04 21.77
N GLU A 46 -3.21 -21.34 22.34
CA GLU A 46 -3.52 -22.70 22.81
C GLU A 46 -3.57 -23.70 21.63
N PRO A 47 -2.85 -24.82 21.72
CA PRO A 47 -2.88 -25.85 20.67
C PRO A 47 -4.30 -26.38 20.44
N PRO A 48 -4.74 -26.53 19.18
CA PRO A 48 -6.05 -27.04 18.86
C PRO A 48 -6.17 -28.55 19.18
N SER A 49 -7.39 -29.04 19.32
CA SER A 49 -7.63 -30.47 19.38
C SER A 49 -7.31 -31.12 18.04
N PHE A 50 -6.56 -32.21 18.04
CA PHE A 50 -6.27 -33.00 16.85
C PHE A 50 -6.18 -34.49 17.19
N ARG A 51 -6.28 -35.32 16.16
CA ARG A 51 -6.19 -36.79 16.29
C ARG A 51 -5.00 -37.30 15.48
N VAL A 52 -4.26 -38.24 16.05
CA VAL A 52 -3.17 -38.97 15.38
C VAL A 52 -3.57 -40.41 15.16
N VAL A 53 -3.46 -40.87 13.91
CA VAL A 53 -3.68 -42.27 13.55
C VAL A 53 -2.36 -42.82 13.00
N ARG A 54 -1.92 -43.94 13.57
CA ARG A 54 -0.69 -44.63 13.17
C ARG A 54 -1.04 -45.98 12.61
N GLY A 55 -0.68 -46.24 11.34
CA GLY A 55 -0.70 -47.52 10.67
C GLY A 55 0.69 -48.15 10.63
N GLU A 56 0.85 -49.21 9.88
CA GLU A 56 2.13 -49.94 9.71
C GLU A 56 3.17 -49.06 8.98
N ASP A 57 2.77 -48.41 7.88
CA ASP A 57 3.58 -47.47 7.11
C ASP A 57 2.74 -46.19 6.76
N ARG A 58 2.04 -45.67 7.74
CA ARG A 58 1.20 -44.48 7.55
C ARG A 58 1.00 -43.75 8.85
N LEU A 59 1.24 -42.44 8.80
CA LEU A 59 0.90 -41.49 9.86
C LEU A 59 -0.16 -40.50 9.32
N GLU A 60 -1.25 -40.35 10.08
CA GLU A 60 -2.25 -39.35 9.78
C GLU A 60 -2.38 -38.38 10.96
N ILE A 61 -2.46 -37.08 10.67
CA ILE A 61 -2.79 -36.02 11.64
C ILE A 61 -4.05 -35.33 11.13
N ILE A 62 -5.07 -35.35 11.95
CA ILE A 62 -6.40 -34.85 11.61
C ILE A 62 -6.79 -33.76 12.60
N THR A 63 -6.87 -32.52 12.12
CA THR A 63 -7.43 -31.39 12.85
C THR A 63 -8.88 -31.17 12.42
N GLU A 64 -9.51 -30.12 12.89
CA GLU A 64 -10.84 -29.70 12.41
C GLU A 64 -10.83 -29.38 10.91
N HIS A 65 -9.76 -28.77 10.40
CA HIS A 65 -9.69 -28.22 9.05
C HIS A 65 -8.72 -28.96 8.11
N LEU A 66 -7.76 -29.69 8.64
CA LEU A 66 -6.71 -30.36 7.87
C LEU A 66 -6.62 -31.87 8.12
N HIS A 67 -6.27 -32.57 7.07
CA HIS A 67 -5.89 -33.98 7.14
C HIS A 67 -4.53 -34.17 6.47
N LEU A 68 -3.48 -34.25 7.28
CA LEU A 68 -2.14 -34.60 6.85
C LEU A 68 -1.98 -36.11 6.77
N THR A 69 -1.38 -36.60 5.68
CA THR A 69 -0.98 -37.99 5.50
C THR A 69 0.51 -38.06 5.18
N HIS A 70 1.23 -38.85 5.94
CA HIS A 70 2.64 -39.14 5.69
C HIS A 70 2.87 -40.65 5.60
N VAL A 71 3.64 -41.08 4.59
CA VAL A 71 4.06 -42.45 4.35
C VAL A 71 5.57 -42.53 4.59
N PRO A 72 6.04 -42.96 5.79
CA PRO A 72 7.45 -42.90 6.19
C PRO A 72 8.42 -43.53 5.20
N SER A 73 8.06 -44.68 4.60
CA SER A 73 8.89 -45.39 3.60
C SER A 73 9.11 -44.57 2.29
N LEU A 74 8.27 -43.56 2.01
CA LEU A 74 8.39 -42.69 0.84
C LEU A 74 8.99 -41.33 1.20
N GLY A 75 9.18 -41.04 2.47
CA GLY A 75 9.75 -39.80 2.96
C GLY A 75 8.94 -38.55 2.60
N PHE A 76 9.59 -37.39 2.58
CA PHE A 76 9.02 -36.14 2.08
C PHE A 76 9.14 -36.15 0.54
N SER A 77 8.09 -36.63 -0.10
CA SER A 77 7.96 -36.75 -1.55
C SER A 77 6.50 -36.52 -1.96
N PRO A 78 6.19 -36.33 -3.26
CA PRO A 78 4.82 -36.13 -3.73
C PRO A 78 3.84 -37.26 -3.36
N SER A 79 4.33 -38.48 -3.26
CA SER A 79 3.55 -39.66 -2.85
C SER A 79 3.65 -39.96 -1.35
N GLY A 80 4.64 -39.37 -0.65
CA GLY A 80 4.94 -39.65 0.76
C GLY A 80 4.35 -38.64 1.72
N LEU A 81 4.05 -37.42 1.27
CA LEU A 81 3.52 -36.36 2.15
C LEU A 81 2.48 -35.52 1.42
N SER A 82 1.29 -35.47 2.00
CA SER A 82 0.20 -34.63 1.51
C SER A 82 -0.63 -34.04 2.65
N VAL A 83 -1.24 -32.89 2.40
CA VAL A 83 -2.18 -32.23 3.30
C VAL A 83 -3.44 -31.85 2.54
N ARG A 84 -4.58 -32.24 3.04
CA ARG A 84 -5.89 -32.00 2.43
C ARG A 84 -6.76 -31.16 3.36
N LEU A 85 -7.51 -30.22 2.77
CA LEU A 85 -8.59 -29.50 3.49
C LEU A 85 -9.71 -30.49 3.86
N SER A 86 -10.23 -30.39 5.07
CA SER A 86 -11.42 -31.17 5.49
C SER A 86 -12.67 -30.67 4.76
N SER A 87 -13.71 -31.51 4.70
CA SER A 87 -14.97 -31.18 4.02
C SER A 87 -15.68 -29.96 4.59
N THR A 88 -15.43 -29.58 5.83
CA THR A 88 -15.99 -28.38 6.48
C THR A 88 -15.36 -27.08 6.01
N ALA A 89 -14.14 -27.15 5.41
CA ALA A 89 -13.43 -26.00 4.83
C ALA A 89 -13.67 -25.85 3.31
N LEU A 90 -14.57 -26.62 2.72
CA LEU A 90 -14.78 -26.74 1.27
C LEU A 90 -15.43 -25.51 0.64
N HIS A 91 -14.68 -24.45 0.53
CA HIS A 91 -14.97 -23.37 -0.42
C HIS A 91 -13.80 -23.17 -1.42
N ALA A 92 -12.82 -24.08 -1.42
CA ALA A 92 -11.64 -23.99 -2.24
C ALA A 92 -11.69 -24.92 -3.45
N HIS A 93 -11.16 -24.47 -4.58
CA HIS A 93 -10.98 -25.29 -5.78
C HIS A 93 -9.75 -26.20 -5.61
N GLY A 94 -9.97 -27.48 -5.38
CA GLY A 94 -8.89 -28.49 -5.24
C GLY A 94 -8.67 -28.92 -3.79
N GLY A 95 -7.98 -28.13 -2.99
CA GLY A 95 -7.86 -28.33 -1.53
C GLY A 95 -6.95 -29.48 -1.08
N THR A 96 -6.01 -29.93 -1.90
CA THR A 96 -4.94 -30.87 -1.54
C THR A 96 -3.60 -30.32 -1.99
N TRP A 97 -2.64 -30.32 -1.10
CA TRP A 97 -1.26 -30.01 -1.36
C TRP A 97 -0.43 -31.31 -1.25
N HIS A 98 0.50 -31.51 -2.16
CA HIS A 98 1.50 -32.57 -2.08
C HIS A 98 2.88 -31.97 -1.94
N HIS A 99 3.76 -32.67 -1.25
CA HIS A 99 5.15 -32.25 -1.17
C HIS A 99 5.76 -32.07 -2.56
N GLY A 100 6.39 -30.92 -2.78
CA GLY A 100 6.96 -30.58 -4.09
C GLY A 100 5.99 -29.96 -5.09
N ASP A 101 4.72 -29.73 -4.72
CA ASP A 101 3.83 -28.91 -5.53
C ASP A 101 4.46 -27.51 -5.71
N VAL A 102 4.74 -27.17 -6.96
CA VAL A 102 5.39 -25.91 -7.34
C VAL A 102 4.33 -25.00 -7.94
N TRP A 103 4.39 -23.74 -7.63
CA TRP A 103 3.61 -22.73 -8.32
C TRP A 103 4.18 -22.50 -9.71
N ASP A 104 3.32 -22.59 -10.72
CA ASP A 104 3.62 -22.20 -12.10
C ASP A 104 2.90 -20.88 -12.40
N PRO A 105 3.64 -19.79 -12.66
CA PRO A 105 3.03 -18.48 -12.96
C PRO A 105 2.22 -18.47 -14.27
N ASP A 106 2.49 -19.43 -15.16
CA ASP A 106 1.82 -19.58 -16.47
C ASP A 106 0.57 -20.48 -16.41
N GLU A 107 0.26 -21.08 -15.25
CA GLU A 107 -0.97 -21.85 -15.10
C GLU A 107 -2.23 -21.00 -15.27
N THR A 108 -3.11 -21.46 -16.15
CA THR A 108 -4.39 -20.80 -16.46
C THR A 108 -5.36 -20.76 -15.26
N PHE A 109 -5.17 -21.65 -14.31
CA PHE A 109 -5.85 -21.65 -13.01
C PHE A 109 -4.85 -21.26 -11.93
N LEU A 110 -4.99 -20.07 -11.42
CA LEU A 110 -4.16 -19.53 -10.34
C LEU A 110 -4.30 -20.38 -9.08
N THR A 111 -3.52 -21.45 -8.97
CA THR A 111 -3.40 -22.19 -7.72
C THR A 111 -2.83 -21.26 -6.67
N ASN A 112 -1.79 -20.47 -6.97
CA ASN A 112 -1.27 -19.40 -6.12
C ASN A 112 -1.65 -18.03 -6.69
N LEU A 113 -2.06 -17.10 -5.83
CA LEU A 113 -2.52 -15.76 -6.23
C LEU A 113 -1.37 -14.77 -6.46
N GLY A 114 -0.13 -15.20 -6.30
CA GLY A 114 1.06 -14.39 -6.41
C GLY A 114 1.28 -13.49 -5.20
N GLY A 115 2.48 -12.96 -5.08
CA GLY A 115 2.90 -11.99 -4.08
C GLY A 115 3.42 -10.73 -4.74
N THR A 116 4.73 -10.52 -4.65
CA THR A 116 5.46 -9.39 -5.23
C THR A 116 6.76 -9.88 -5.87
N THR A 117 7.63 -8.99 -6.30
CA THR A 117 8.95 -9.33 -6.83
C THR A 117 10.02 -8.40 -6.29
N ARG A 118 11.28 -8.81 -6.40
CA ARG A 118 12.43 -8.05 -5.91
C ARG A 118 12.64 -6.76 -6.69
N THR A 119 12.44 -6.79 -8.00
CA THR A 119 12.70 -5.65 -8.87
C THR A 119 11.84 -5.66 -10.11
N LEU A 120 11.53 -4.46 -10.59
CA LEU A 120 10.97 -4.16 -11.89
C LEU A 120 11.98 -3.39 -12.78
N ASP A 121 13.28 -3.42 -12.43
CA ASP A 121 14.29 -2.73 -13.23
C ASP A 121 14.22 -3.18 -14.68
N GLU A 122 14.20 -2.20 -15.59
CA GLU A 122 14.07 -2.38 -17.02
C GLU A 122 12.81 -3.14 -17.49
N ALA A 123 11.82 -3.34 -16.59
CA ALA A 123 10.59 -3.99 -16.97
C ALA A 123 9.72 -3.09 -17.85
N ASP A 124 9.27 -3.63 -18.99
CA ASP A 124 8.30 -3.03 -19.88
C ASP A 124 7.01 -3.87 -19.88
N GLY A 125 6.20 -3.67 -18.85
CA GLY A 125 4.99 -4.45 -18.63
C GLY A 125 5.09 -5.47 -17.49
N ALA A 126 4.35 -6.58 -17.63
CA ALA A 126 4.24 -7.59 -16.60
C ALA A 126 5.52 -8.44 -16.45
N VAL A 127 5.85 -8.75 -15.21
CA VAL A 127 6.92 -9.70 -14.87
C VAL A 127 6.36 -10.83 -14.00
N ALA A 128 7.11 -11.93 -13.90
CA ALA A 128 6.76 -13.01 -12.99
C ALA A 128 6.87 -12.54 -11.53
N LEU A 129 5.87 -12.88 -10.73
CA LEU A 129 5.85 -12.60 -9.29
C LEU A 129 6.36 -13.80 -8.52
N SER A 130 6.91 -13.58 -7.34
CA SER A 130 7.16 -14.64 -6.37
C SER A 130 5.84 -15.20 -5.83
N PRO A 131 5.80 -16.44 -5.34
CA PRO A 131 4.61 -17.00 -4.72
C PRO A 131 4.13 -16.14 -3.55
N GLY A 132 2.81 -16.00 -3.42
CA GLY A 132 2.17 -15.43 -2.24
C GLY A 132 1.72 -16.51 -1.26
N LEU A 133 1.19 -16.08 -0.13
CA LEU A 133 0.61 -16.97 0.87
C LEU A 133 -0.75 -17.54 0.44
N LEU A 134 -1.48 -16.84 -0.41
CA LEU A 134 -2.88 -17.11 -0.73
C LEU A 134 -3.01 -17.88 -2.04
N SER A 135 -4.01 -18.78 -2.13
CA SER A 135 -4.30 -19.57 -3.33
C SER A 135 -5.79 -19.83 -3.52
N LEU A 136 -6.21 -20.08 -4.77
CA LEU A 136 -7.57 -20.54 -5.06
C LEU A 136 -7.82 -21.96 -4.56
N SER A 137 -6.78 -22.81 -4.51
CA SER A 137 -6.89 -24.14 -3.90
C SER A 137 -7.10 -24.10 -2.39
N GLY A 138 -6.87 -22.93 -1.76
CA GLY A 138 -7.04 -22.72 -0.33
C GLY A 138 -5.94 -23.34 0.53
N ILE A 139 -4.84 -23.81 -0.10
CA ILE A 139 -3.71 -24.43 0.59
C ILE A 139 -2.40 -24.01 -0.05
N THR A 140 -1.43 -23.63 0.77
CA THR A 140 -0.08 -23.25 0.35
C THR A 140 0.94 -23.70 1.37
N ALA A 141 2.21 -23.77 0.97
CA ALA A 141 3.30 -24.03 1.88
C ALA A 141 4.34 -22.90 1.83
N LEU A 142 4.82 -22.50 2.98
CA LEU A 142 6.02 -21.66 3.13
C LEU A 142 7.21 -22.55 3.45
N ASP A 143 8.33 -22.31 2.80
CA ASP A 143 9.58 -23.04 2.98
C ASP A 143 10.58 -22.18 3.77
N ASP A 144 10.86 -22.57 5.00
CA ASP A 144 11.84 -21.95 5.90
C ASP A 144 13.18 -22.70 5.93
N SER A 145 13.35 -23.72 5.09
CA SER A 145 14.51 -24.66 5.15
C SER A 145 15.85 -23.97 4.98
N SER A 146 15.91 -22.92 4.16
CA SER A 146 17.13 -22.17 3.84
C SER A 146 17.35 -20.95 4.73
N SER A 147 16.37 -20.52 5.51
CA SER A 147 16.49 -19.36 6.38
C SER A 147 17.53 -19.58 7.48
N LEU A 148 18.32 -18.55 7.74
CA LEU A 148 19.26 -18.54 8.86
C LEU A 148 18.52 -18.33 10.18
N LEU A 149 19.17 -18.70 11.28
CA LEU A 149 18.62 -18.48 12.61
C LEU A 149 18.89 -17.05 13.07
N LEU A 150 17.98 -16.49 13.87
CA LEU A 150 18.17 -15.24 14.59
C LEU A 150 18.66 -15.54 16.01
N THR A 151 19.63 -14.78 16.48
CA THR A 151 20.11 -14.77 17.86
C THR A 151 19.22 -13.86 18.73
N GLU A 152 19.40 -13.89 20.05
CA GLU A 152 18.63 -13.02 20.97
C GLU A 152 18.82 -11.52 20.71
N ASP A 153 19.98 -11.14 20.14
CA ASP A 153 20.29 -9.77 19.72
C ASP A 153 19.95 -9.53 18.24
N GLU A 154 19.06 -10.34 17.69
CA GLU A 154 18.53 -10.27 16.33
C GLU A 154 19.58 -10.37 15.21
N TRP A 155 20.78 -10.90 15.51
CA TRP A 155 21.79 -11.18 14.50
C TRP A 155 21.58 -12.54 13.83
N VAL A 156 22.12 -12.73 12.63
CA VAL A 156 22.01 -14.00 11.90
C VAL A 156 23.11 -14.99 12.27
N ARG A 157 22.77 -16.28 12.30
CA ARG A 157 23.72 -17.37 12.34
C ARG A 157 23.25 -18.56 11.48
N PRO A 158 24.18 -19.34 10.89
CA PRO A 158 23.81 -20.54 10.17
C PRO A 158 23.08 -21.56 11.06
N ARG A 159 22.20 -22.37 10.46
CA ARG A 159 21.65 -23.56 11.10
C ARG A 159 22.79 -24.57 11.35
N GLU A 160 22.61 -25.45 12.31
CA GLU A 160 23.59 -26.51 12.60
C GLU A 160 23.79 -27.42 11.36
N PRO A 161 25.01 -27.97 11.17
CA PRO A 161 25.26 -28.95 10.13
C PRO A 161 24.28 -30.12 10.19
N GLY A 162 23.76 -30.52 9.01
CA GLY A 162 22.73 -31.55 8.91
C GLY A 162 21.30 -31.03 9.10
N ASN A 163 21.12 -29.75 9.47
CA ASN A 163 19.82 -29.11 9.61
C ASN A 163 19.68 -27.87 8.68
N ARG A 164 20.43 -27.85 7.59
CA ARG A 164 20.38 -26.84 6.54
C ARG A 164 19.62 -27.38 5.35
N GLY A 165 18.86 -26.54 4.63
CA GLY A 165 18.20 -26.94 3.39
C GLY A 165 19.17 -27.59 2.38
N GLY A 166 20.41 -27.06 2.25
CA GLY A 166 21.46 -27.65 1.41
C GLY A 166 21.97 -29.02 1.86
N ASP A 167 21.74 -29.42 3.11
CA ASP A 167 22.09 -30.75 3.64
C ASP A 167 20.90 -31.75 3.50
N GLY A 168 19.80 -31.36 2.85
CA GLY A 168 18.58 -32.15 2.69
C GLY A 168 17.59 -32.05 3.86
N ALA A 169 17.81 -31.15 4.81
CA ALA A 169 16.82 -30.81 5.82
C ALA A 169 15.69 -29.96 5.22
N GLN A 170 14.48 -30.10 5.76
CA GLN A 170 13.31 -29.35 5.34
C GLN A 170 12.54 -28.81 6.56
N ASP A 171 11.98 -27.61 6.43
CA ASP A 171 11.21 -26.93 7.46
C ASP A 171 10.07 -26.15 6.77
N LEU A 172 8.92 -26.80 6.65
CA LEU A 172 7.79 -26.34 5.87
C LEU A 172 6.60 -25.98 6.76
N TYR A 173 5.89 -24.90 6.42
CA TYR A 173 4.66 -24.49 7.08
C TYR A 173 3.52 -24.56 6.07
N VAL A 174 2.58 -25.49 6.26
CA VAL A 174 1.42 -25.64 5.38
C VAL A 174 0.23 -24.89 5.96
N PHE A 175 -0.24 -23.93 5.19
CA PHE A 175 -1.40 -23.06 5.45
C PHE A 175 -2.60 -23.62 4.69
N GLY A 176 -3.61 -24.12 5.40
CA GLY A 176 -4.84 -24.63 4.81
C GLY A 176 -6.06 -23.86 5.29
N TYR A 177 -6.24 -22.67 4.77
CA TYR A 177 -7.27 -21.72 5.22
C TYR A 177 -8.47 -21.66 4.28
N GLY A 178 -8.46 -22.42 3.16
CA GLY A 178 -9.49 -22.27 2.16
C GLY A 178 -9.50 -20.82 1.61
N GLN A 179 -10.65 -20.19 1.66
CA GLN A 179 -10.82 -18.80 1.25
C GLN A 179 -10.84 -17.80 2.42
N ASP A 180 -10.48 -18.23 3.63
CA ASP A 180 -10.38 -17.34 4.80
C ASP A 180 -9.03 -16.60 4.81
N TYR A 181 -8.78 -15.81 3.78
CA TYR A 181 -7.50 -15.14 3.49
C TYR A 181 -7.02 -14.22 4.62
N ARG A 182 -7.94 -13.52 5.28
CA ARG A 182 -7.59 -12.63 6.40
C ARG A 182 -7.07 -13.42 7.60
N GLU A 183 -7.62 -14.60 7.85
CA GLU A 183 -7.12 -15.47 8.93
C GLU A 183 -5.77 -16.09 8.57
N ALA A 184 -5.55 -16.45 7.30
CA ALA A 184 -4.25 -16.91 6.83
C ALA A 184 -3.16 -15.85 7.06
N LEU A 185 -3.44 -14.59 6.72
CA LEU A 185 -2.51 -13.47 6.96
C LEU A 185 -2.32 -13.19 8.45
N ARG A 186 -3.35 -13.31 9.27
CA ARG A 186 -3.21 -13.14 10.74
C ARG A 186 -2.25 -14.17 11.34
N ASP A 187 -2.41 -15.44 10.99
CA ASP A 187 -1.53 -16.50 11.49
C ASP A 187 -0.13 -16.42 10.87
N PHE A 188 -0.02 -15.93 9.62
CA PHE A 188 1.26 -15.59 9.01
C PHE A 188 2.00 -14.51 9.82
N PHE A 189 1.33 -13.41 10.19
CA PHE A 189 1.92 -12.38 11.05
C PHE A 189 2.21 -12.89 12.48
N GLY A 190 1.43 -13.84 12.97
CA GLY A 190 1.73 -14.53 14.23
C GLY A 190 3.05 -15.29 14.17
N LEU A 191 3.36 -15.91 13.02
CA LEU A 191 4.64 -16.58 12.79
C LEU A 191 5.79 -15.63 12.51
N THR A 192 5.57 -14.68 11.60
CA THR A 192 6.65 -13.89 10.99
C THR A 192 6.84 -12.51 11.63
N GLY A 193 6.00 -12.15 12.58
CA GLY A 193 5.90 -10.81 13.15
C GLY A 193 4.96 -9.91 12.33
N PRO A 194 4.33 -8.91 12.95
CA PRO A 194 3.41 -8.00 12.27
C PRO A 194 4.15 -7.04 11.33
N SER A 195 3.41 -6.50 10.35
CA SER A 195 3.87 -5.31 9.62
C SER A 195 3.89 -4.12 10.59
N PRO A 196 5.02 -3.42 10.77
CA PRO A 196 5.11 -2.34 11.75
C PRO A 196 4.33 -1.09 11.30
N LEU A 197 3.99 -0.25 12.27
CA LEU A 197 3.38 1.05 12.00
C LEU A 197 4.44 2.00 11.44
N ILE A 198 4.19 2.56 10.27
CA ILE A 198 5.11 3.51 9.63
C ILE A 198 4.89 4.95 10.11
N PRO A 199 5.90 5.84 10.03
CA PRO A 199 5.72 7.27 10.26
C PRO A 199 4.61 7.86 9.38
N ARG A 200 3.72 8.68 9.96
CA ARG A 200 2.56 9.25 9.24
C ARG A 200 2.96 10.08 8.03
N ALA A 201 4.06 10.83 8.12
CA ALA A 201 4.56 11.65 7.02
C ALA A 201 4.86 10.83 5.74
N LEU A 202 5.20 9.55 5.87
CA LEU A 202 5.43 8.66 4.71
C LEU A 202 4.18 8.43 3.87
N LEU A 203 2.99 8.72 4.40
CA LEU A 203 1.71 8.55 3.68
C LEU A 203 1.38 9.72 2.76
N GLY A 204 2.06 10.86 2.86
CA GLY A 204 1.90 12.00 1.96
C GLY A 204 2.60 11.80 0.60
N ASN A 205 2.88 12.89 -0.09
CA ASN A 205 3.60 12.85 -1.37
C ASN A 205 5.11 12.91 -1.14
N TRP A 206 5.86 12.12 -1.91
CA TRP A 206 7.32 12.13 -1.91
C TRP A 206 7.84 12.72 -3.22
N TRP A 207 8.82 13.62 -3.13
CA TRP A 207 9.58 14.06 -4.29
C TRP A 207 10.88 13.29 -4.37
N SER A 208 11.13 12.67 -5.51
CA SER A 208 12.34 11.90 -5.80
C SER A 208 12.72 12.08 -7.27
N ARG A 209 14.00 12.26 -7.54
CA ARG A 209 14.53 12.29 -8.90
C ARG A 209 16.02 12.03 -8.88
N TYR A 210 16.49 11.15 -9.77
CA TYR A 210 17.91 11.05 -10.05
C TYR A 210 18.36 12.30 -10.84
N HIS A 211 18.90 13.28 -10.14
CA HIS A 211 19.30 14.57 -10.69
C HIS A 211 20.26 15.25 -9.70
N PRO A 212 21.41 15.81 -10.20
CA PRO A 212 22.38 16.50 -9.37
C PRO A 212 21.88 17.88 -8.93
N TYR A 213 20.87 17.92 -8.08
CA TYR A 213 20.38 19.15 -7.47
C TYR A 213 21.44 19.78 -6.56
N SER A 214 21.62 21.08 -6.64
CA SER A 214 22.20 21.83 -5.54
C SER A 214 21.17 22.03 -4.41
N ALA A 215 21.64 22.28 -3.20
CA ALA A 215 20.80 22.62 -2.05
C ALA A 215 19.82 23.75 -2.38
N GLN A 216 20.30 24.80 -3.04
CA GLN A 216 19.49 25.95 -3.42
C GLN A 216 18.40 25.58 -4.44
N GLU A 217 18.73 24.79 -5.47
CA GLU A 217 17.76 24.36 -6.47
C GLU A 217 16.69 23.45 -5.88
N TYR A 218 17.06 22.54 -4.99
CA TYR A 218 16.12 21.64 -4.34
C TYR A 218 15.13 22.42 -3.45
N LEU A 219 15.63 23.31 -2.59
CA LEU A 219 14.78 24.15 -1.74
C LEU A 219 13.87 25.06 -2.59
N ALA A 220 14.38 25.68 -3.64
CA ALA A 220 13.57 26.50 -4.55
C ALA A 220 12.50 25.67 -5.28
N LEU A 221 12.77 24.43 -5.60
CA LEU A 221 11.78 23.50 -6.17
C LEU A 221 10.67 23.21 -5.15
N MET A 222 10.98 22.95 -3.88
CA MET A 222 9.99 22.76 -2.83
C MET A 222 9.14 24.01 -2.60
N ASP A 223 9.74 25.18 -2.59
CA ASP A 223 9.03 26.46 -2.51
C ASP A 223 8.09 26.67 -3.71
N ARG A 224 8.49 26.23 -4.91
CA ARG A 224 7.64 26.28 -6.09
C ARG A 224 6.45 25.33 -5.98
N PHE A 225 6.65 24.10 -5.46
CA PHE A 225 5.52 23.20 -5.18
C PHE A 225 4.56 23.83 -4.18
N ALA A 226 5.07 24.40 -3.09
CA ALA A 226 4.24 25.09 -2.10
C ALA A 226 3.45 26.27 -2.69
N ALA A 227 4.09 27.08 -3.56
CA ALA A 227 3.42 28.17 -4.28
C ALA A 227 2.29 27.72 -5.22
N HIS A 228 2.31 26.45 -5.64
CA HIS A 228 1.24 25.78 -6.39
C HIS A 228 0.25 25.02 -5.50
N GLU A 229 0.36 25.15 -4.17
CA GLU A 229 -0.43 24.39 -3.20
C GLU A 229 -0.31 22.86 -3.39
N LEU A 230 0.90 22.39 -3.66
CA LEU A 230 1.22 20.98 -3.84
C LEU A 230 2.06 20.52 -2.64
N PRO A 231 1.44 19.87 -1.66
CA PRO A 231 2.11 19.46 -0.44
C PRO A 231 2.98 18.21 -0.68
N PHE A 232 4.22 18.27 -0.22
CA PHE A 232 5.14 17.14 -0.15
C PHE A 232 5.57 16.94 1.30
N SER A 233 5.73 15.68 1.70
CA SER A 233 6.08 15.29 3.08
C SER A 233 7.40 14.55 3.20
N VAL A 234 7.97 14.11 2.07
CA VAL A 234 9.28 13.45 2.03
C VAL A 234 10.11 14.01 0.88
N ALA A 235 11.34 14.41 1.20
CA ALA A 235 12.38 14.80 0.28
C ALA A 235 13.36 13.64 0.11
N VAL A 236 13.41 13.08 -1.11
CA VAL A 236 14.36 12.04 -1.47
C VAL A 236 15.49 12.68 -2.26
N ILE A 237 16.74 12.57 -1.77
CA ILE A 237 17.93 13.05 -2.45
C ILE A 237 18.65 11.81 -3.00
N ASP A 238 18.76 11.74 -4.31
CA ASP A 238 19.40 10.64 -5.01
C ASP A 238 20.93 10.77 -4.99
N MET A 239 21.64 9.80 -5.52
CA MET A 239 23.06 9.53 -5.31
C MET A 239 24.02 10.72 -5.46
N ASP A 240 23.65 11.77 -6.20
CA ASP A 240 24.49 12.97 -6.35
C ASP A 240 24.64 13.81 -5.04
N TRP A 241 23.98 13.43 -3.95
CA TRP A 241 24.23 14.04 -2.64
C TRP A 241 25.66 13.80 -2.16
N HIS A 242 26.28 12.65 -2.54
CA HIS A 242 27.67 12.33 -2.26
C HIS A 242 28.56 12.61 -3.47
N VAL A 243 29.87 12.49 -3.28
CA VAL A 243 30.83 12.66 -4.35
C VAL A 243 30.76 11.51 -5.34
N THR A 244 30.27 11.77 -6.56
CA THR A 244 30.14 10.79 -7.65
C THR A 244 31.23 10.88 -8.71
N ASP A 245 31.83 12.05 -8.90
CA ASP A 245 32.99 12.26 -9.82
C ASP A 245 34.30 11.96 -9.09
N ILE A 246 34.70 10.70 -9.11
CA ILE A 246 35.92 10.20 -8.47
C ILE A 246 36.90 9.62 -9.51
N ASP A 247 38.17 9.51 -9.15
CA ASP A 247 39.14 8.80 -9.98
C ASP A 247 38.69 7.35 -10.23
N PRO A 248 38.53 6.89 -11.49
CA PRO A 248 38.16 5.52 -11.81
C PRO A 248 39.07 4.44 -11.19
N ALA A 249 40.32 4.81 -10.79
CA ALA A 249 41.19 3.91 -10.03
C ALA A 249 40.72 3.70 -8.57
N ILE A 250 39.82 4.54 -8.05
CA ILE A 250 39.26 4.43 -6.70
C ILE A 250 37.93 3.68 -6.75
N GLY A 251 37.09 3.99 -7.71
CA GLY A 251 35.75 3.37 -7.78
C GLY A 251 34.92 3.90 -8.94
N THR A 252 33.65 3.54 -8.97
CA THR A 252 32.67 3.92 -10.03
C THR A 252 31.92 5.22 -9.73
N GLY A 253 31.99 5.74 -8.50
CA GLY A 253 31.19 6.86 -8.04
C GLY A 253 29.73 6.49 -7.66
N TRP A 254 29.34 5.22 -7.78
CA TRP A 254 28.01 4.76 -7.33
C TRP A 254 27.92 4.61 -5.81
N THR A 255 28.96 4.11 -5.18
CA THR A 255 29.03 4.02 -3.72
C THR A 255 29.68 5.29 -3.17
N GLY A 256 29.08 5.93 -2.20
CA GLY A 256 29.62 7.11 -1.52
C GLY A 256 28.86 7.43 -0.22
N TYR A 257 29.61 8.07 0.72
CA TYR A 257 29.12 8.43 2.05
C TYR A 257 29.58 9.83 2.48
N SER A 258 30.22 10.56 1.61
CA SER A 258 30.75 11.91 1.87
C SER A 258 29.98 12.92 1.05
N TRP A 259 29.47 13.99 1.69
CA TRP A 259 28.71 15.01 0.99
C TRP A 259 29.48 15.63 -0.18
N ASN A 260 28.83 15.79 -1.30
CA ASN A 260 29.26 16.62 -2.39
C ASN A 260 29.12 18.10 -1.99
N ARG A 261 30.21 18.68 -1.46
CA ARG A 261 30.21 20.06 -0.94
C ARG A 261 30.04 21.13 -2.02
N ASP A 262 30.24 20.81 -3.29
CA ASP A 262 29.93 21.71 -4.40
C ASP A 262 28.42 21.88 -4.59
N LEU A 263 27.66 20.82 -4.39
CA LEU A 263 26.19 20.87 -4.46
C LEU A 263 25.55 21.23 -3.10
N PHE A 264 26.10 20.73 -2.02
CA PHE A 264 25.62 20.92 -0.65
C PHE A 264 26.70 21.50 0.26
N PRO A 265 26.99 22.81 0.14
CA PRO A 265 28.05 23.45 0.93
C PRO A 265 27.84 23.35 2.45
N ASP A 266 26.59 23.43 2.88
CA ASP A 266 26.15 23.29 4.26
C ASP A 266 24.95 22.32 4.34
N PRO A 267 25.21 21.01 4.47
CA PRO A 267 24.16 20.00 4.49
C PRO A 267 23.21 20.14 5.67
N ALA A 268 23.71 20.47 6.86
CA ALA A 268 22.87 20.63 8.03
C ALA A 268 21.86 21.77 7.85
N ALA A 269 22.28 22.90 7.30
CA ALA A 269 21.35 24.00 6.97
C ALA A 269 20.35 23.60 5.86
N PHE A 270 20.78 22.80 4.87
CA PHE A 270 19.90 22.28 3.82
C PHE A 270 18.81 21.36 4.40
N LEU A 271 19.21 20.38 5.22
CA LEU A 271 18.30 19.43 5.84
C LEU A 271 17.33 20.14 6.83
N ALA A 272 17.85 21.08 7.64
CA ALA A 272 16.99 21.92 8.48
C ALA A 272 15.96 22.71 7.66
N GLY A 273 16.35 23.23 6.49
CA GLY A 273 15.45 23.94 5.60
C GLY A 273 14.31 23.04 5.05
N LEU A 274 14.56 21.73 4.85
CA LEU A 274 13.53 20.76 4.49
C LEU A 274 12.61 20.44 5.68
N HIS A 275 13.17 20.28 6.88
CA HIS A 275 12.38 20.07 8.11
C HIS A 275 11.47 21.26 8.43
N GLU A 276 11.95 22.50 8.23
CA GLU A 276 11.11 23.71 8.39
C GLU A 276 9.89 23.71 7.46
N ARG A 277 9.95 22.97 6.35
CA ARG A 277 8.82 22.76 5.40
C ARG A 277 7.95 21.54 5.76
N GLY A 278 8.19 20.91 6.92
CA GLY A 278 7.45 19.73 7.38
C GLY A 278 7.78 18.45 6.63
N MET A 279 8.96 18.36 6.03
CA MET A 279 9.38 17.19 5.23
C MET A 279 10.36 16.32 6.01
N LEU A 280 10.20 15.00 5.92
CA LEU A 280 11.26 14.04 6.25
C LEU A 280 12.27 13.94 5.09
N THR A 281 13.51 13.58 5.41
CA THR A 281 14.60 13.48 4.44
C THR A 281 15.16 12.07 4.36
N THR A 282 15.47 11.62 3.14
CA THR A 282 16.17 10.35 2.90
C THR A 282 17.21 10.49 1.80
N LEU A 283 18.35 9.86 2.02
CA LEU A 283 19.44 9.81 1.05
C LEU A 283 19.56 8.41 0.46
N ASN A 284 19.86 8.35 -0.84
CA ASN A 284 20.14 7.11 -1.56
C ASN A 284 21.53 6.56 -1.20
N VAL A 285 21.64 5.24 -1.02
CA VAL A 285 22.89 4.54 -0.73
C VAL A 285 23.03 3.27 -1.57
N HIS A 286 24.18 3.15 -2.25
CA HIS A 286 24.60 1.96 -3.00
C HIS A 286 25.88 1.38 -2.36
N PRO A 287 25.81 0.49 -1.39
CA PRO A 287 26.97 0.16 -0.54
C PRO A 287 27.93 -0.88 -1.12
N ALA A 288 27.66 -1.45 -2.30
CA ALA A 288 28.34 -2.64 -2.84
C ALA A 288 29.86 -2.53 -2.92
N GLN A 289 30.41 -1.33 -3.15
CA GLN A 289 31.86 -1.12 -3.27
C GLN A 289 32.55 -0.90 -1.92
N GLY A 290 31.85 -0.99 -0.82
CA GLY A 290 32.40 -0.80 0.53
C GLY A 290 32.83 0.63 0.80
N VAL A 291 33.92 0.85 1.55
CA VAL A 291 34.40 2.18 1.92
C VAL A 291 35.74 2.45 1.26
N ARG A 292 35.83 3.55 0.51
CA ARG A 292 36.97 3.93 -0.29
C ARG A 292 37.78 5.04 0.38
N ARG A 293 39.06 5.15 0.03
CA ARG A 293 40.00 6.10 0.64
C ARG A 293 39.65 7.59 0.46
N HIS A 294 38.73 7.94 -0.42
CA HIS A 294 38.27 9.33 -0.60
C HIS A 294 37.15 9.72 0.36
N GLU A 295 36.59 8.75 1.07
CA GLU A 295 35.48 9.00 2.01
C GLU A 295 36.00 9.69 3.27
N ASP A 296 35.27 10.68 3.77
CA ASP A 296 35.61 11.45 4.99
C ASP A 296 35.86 10.56 6.21
N ALA A 297 35.10 9.45 6.32
CA ALA A 297 35.21 8.53 7.44
C ALA A 297 36.12 7.32 7.21
N TYR A 298 36.87 7.27 6.09
CA TYR A 298 37.68 6.11 5.73
C TYR A 298 38.68 5.72 6.81
N GLU A 299 39.44 6.71 7.36
CA GLU A 299 40.43 6.47 8.40
C GLU A 299 39.82 5.91 9.69
N GLU A 300 38.64 6.41 10.07
CA GLU A 300 37.91 5.94 11.25
C GLU A 300 37.40 4.52 11.07
N VAL A 301 36.88 4.20 9.88
CA VAL A 301 36.43 2.82 9.55
C VAL A 301 37.61 1.87 9.54
N CYS A 302 38.74 2.23 8.96
CA CYS A 302 39.97 1.42 9.00
C CYS A 302 40.40 1.17 10.45
N ALA A 303 40.40 2.20 11.30
CA ALA A 303 40.76 2.06 12.70
C ALA A 303 39.87 1.11 13.46
N ASP A 304 38.54 1.22 13.27
CA ASP A 304 37.56 0.34 13.90
C ASP A 304 37.74 -1.14 13.48
N LEU A 305 38.19 -1.37 12.24
CA LEU A 305 38.39 -2.72 11.68
C LEU A 305 39.83 -3.23 11.84
N GLY A 306 40.74 -2.43 12.42
CA GLY A 306 42.14 -2.78 12.59
C GLY A 306 42.92 -2.85 11.28
N LEU A 307 42.50 -2.06 10.26
CA LEU A 307 43.13 -1.95 8.95
C LEU A 307 44.12 -0.76 8.92
N ASP A 308 45.14 -0.83 8.05
CA ASP A 308 46.09 0.27 7.84
C ASP A 308 45.51 1.27 6.81
N ALA A 309 44.98 2.39 7.27
CA ALA A 309 44.49 3.45 6.40
C ALA A 309 45.59 4.03 5.49
N GLY A 310 46.89 3.97 5.93
CA GLY A 310 48.02 4.41 5.13
C GLY A 310 48.28 3.55 3.89
N SER A 311 47.77 2.32 3.84
CA SER A 311 47.86 1.47 2.64
C SER A 311 46.99 1.98 1.49
N GLY A 312 45.90 2.72 1.80
CA GLY A 312 44.92 3.18 0.81
C GLY A 312 44.10 2.04 0.19
N GLU A 313 44.13 0.85 0.80
CA GLU A 313 43.34 -0.29 0.35
C GLU A 313 41.84 -0.09 0.67
N ASP A 314 40.99 -0.61 -0.20
CA ASP A 314 39.55 -0.54 -0.04
C ASP A 314 39.08 -1.39 1.14
N VAL A 315 38.09 -0.90 1.90
CA VAL A 315 37.37 -1.68 2.88
C VAL A 315 36.17 -2.35 2.18
N PRO A 316 36.21 -3.69 1.95
CA PRO A 316 35.13 -4.35 1.21
C PRO A 316 33.82 -4.31 1.99
N PHE A 317 32.70 -4.20 1.26
CA PHE A 317 31.38 -4.32 1.86
C PHE A 317 31.15 -5.72 2.42
N ASN A 318 30.88 -5.83 3.73
CA ASN A 318 30.59 -7.10 4.40
C ASN A 318 29.58 -6.93 5.53
N ILE A 319 28.32 -6.70 5.18
CA ILE A 319 27.24 -6.48 6.15
C ILE A 319 26.98 -7.69 7.06
N ALA A 320 27.50 -8.86 6.72
CA ALA A 320 27.43 -10.07 7.55
C ALA A 320 28.47 -10.11 8.68
N ASP A 321 29.46 -9.21 8.67
CA ASP A 321 30.42 -9.04 9.74
C ASP A 321 29.95 -7.98 10.74
N ARG A 322 29.93 -8.34 12.03
CA ARG A 322 29.44 -7.45 13.10
C ARG A 322 30.29 -6.18 13.26
N GLY A 323 31.61 -6.32 13.10
CA GLY A 323 32.54 -5.20 13.21
C GLY A 323 32.32 -4.20 12.07
N PHE A 324 32.22 -4.73 10.85
CA PHE A 324 31.89 -3.91 9.69
C PHE A 324 30.52 -3.24 9.84
N ALA A 325 29.47 -3.98 10.17
CA ALA A 325 28.13 -3.43 10.34
C ALA A 325 28.08 -2.31 11.39
N ALA A 326 28.74 -2.51 12.53
CA ALA A 326 28.81 -1.50 13.59
C ALA A 326 29.54 -0.23 13.13
N SER A 327 30.69 -0.35 12.45
CA SER A 327 31.43 0.78 11.92
C SER A 327 30.68 1.47 10.76
N TYR A 328 30.08 0.68 9.85
CA TYR A 328 29.25 1.16 8.75
C TYR A 328 28.09 2.05 9.25
N LEU A 329 27.34 1.61 10.24
CA LEU A 329 26.26 2.41 10.81
C LEU A 329 26.80 3.63 11.55
N SER A 330 27.73 3.44 12.49
CA SER A 330 28.18 4.51 13.37
C SER A 330 29.03 5.57 12.68
N ARG A 331 29.94 5.18 11.76
CA ARG A 331 30.87 6.11 11.10
C ARG A 331 30.32 6.74 9.84
N LEU A 332 29.51 5.98 9.07
CA LEU A 332 29.03 6.48 7.78
C LEU A 332 27.61 7.09 7.90
N HIS A 333 26.72 6.49 8.71
CA HIS A 333 25.29 6.86 8.72
C HIS A 333 24.92 7.77 9.88
N HIS A 334 25.28 7.43 11.13
CA HIS A 334 24.85 8.22 12.30
C HIS A 334 25.30 9.67 12.24
N ARG A 335 26.50 9.97 11.72
CA ARG A 335 26.96 11.35 11.56
C ARG A 335 26.10 12.16 10.59
N LEU A 336 25.58 11.52 9.53
CA LEU A 336 24.67 12.16 8.57
C LEU A 336 23.27 12.31 9.14
N GLU A 337 22.83 11.36 9.97
CA GLU A 337 21.59 11.45 10.73
C GLU A 337 21.66 12.56 11.80
N ASP A 338 22.82 12.78 12.42
CA ASP A 338 23.05 13.91 13.35
C ASP A 338 22.98 15.27 12.62
N GLU A 339 23.27 15.30 11.32
CA GLU A 339 23.10 16.48 10.46
C GLU A 339 21.63 16.70 10.04
N GLY A 340 20.76 15.65 10.12
CA GLY A 340 19.34 15.78 9.85
C GLY A 340 18.74 14.75 8.89
N VAL A 341 19.46 13.68 8.51
CA VAL A 341 18.87 12.59 7.72
C VAL A 341 17.93 11.77 8.60
N ASP A 342 16.68 11.54 8.15
CA ASP A 342 15.66 10.85 8.95
C ASP A 342 15.72 9.35 8.78
N PHE A 343 15.86 8.87 7.54
CA PHE A 343 15.94 7.44 7.20
C PHE A 343 16.72 7.23 5.90
N TRP A 344 16.96 5.97 5.49
CA TRP A 344 17.83 5.63 4.39
C TRP A 344 17.11 4.94 3.24
N TRP A 345 17.43 5.37 2.01
CA TRP A 345 17.08 4.66 0.80
C TRP A 345 18.21 3.69 0.44
N LEU A 346 17.98 2.40 0.71
CA LEU A 346 18.92 1.31 0.44
C LEU A 346 18.62 0.74 -0.94
N ASP A 347 19.33 1.20 -1.93
CA ASP A 347 19.09 0.78 -3.29
C ASP A 347 19.83 -0.53 -3.61
N TRP A 348 19.53 -1.07 -4.77
CA TRP A 348 20.21 -2.24 -5.33
C TRP A 348 21.72 -2.01 -5.29
N GLN A 349 22.56 -2.98 -5.50
CA GLN A 349 24.03 -2.88 -5.52
C GLN A 349 24.69 -3.19 -4.16
N GLN A 350 24.20 -4.23 -3.52
CA GLN A 350 24.81 -4.81 -2.32
C GLN A 350 25.64 -6.05 -2.64
N GLY A 351 25.67 -6.47 -3.93
CA GLY A 351 26.23 -7.75 -4.37
C GLY A 351 25.23 -8.90 -4.16
N GLY A 352 25.59 -10.10 -4.62
CA GLY A 352 24.74 -11.30 -4.59
C GLY A 352 25.10 -12.31 -3.50
N SER A 353 26.16 -12.08 -2.71
CA SER A 353 26.62 -13.03 -1.68
C SER A 353 27.30 -12.32 -0.52
N THR A 354 27.31 -12.98 0.63
CA THR A 354 28.04 -12.56 1.83
C THR A 354 29.06 -13.61 2.26
N THR A 355 29.83 -13.32 3.30
CA THR A 355 30.69 -14.30 3.96
C THR A 355 29.93 -15.40 4.70
N VAL A 356 28.63 -15.22 4.93
CA VAL A 356 27.75 -16.23 5.54
C VAL A 356 26.96 -16.94 4.43
N PRO A 357 27.21 -18.23 4.17
CA PRO A 357 26.50 -18.95 3.12
C PRO A 357 24.98 -18.94 3.30
N GLY A 358 24.25 -18.60 2.24
CA GLY A 358 22.79 -18.52 2.23
C GLY A 358 22.22 -17.20 2.73
N LEU A 359 23.04 -16.26 3.20
CA LEU A 359 22.58 -14.93 3.58
C LEU A 359 22.55 -13.99 2.36
N ASP A 360 21.36 -13.47 2.06
CA ASP A 360 21.20 -12.39 1.09
C ASP A 360 21.68 -11.06 1.70
N PRO A 361 22.64 -10.36 1.08
CA PRO A 361 23.13 -9.08 1.59
C PRO A 361 22.04 -8.00 1.65
N LEU A 362 21.06 -8.02 0.75
CA LEU A 362 19.94 -7.09 0.78
C LEU A 362 19.05 -7.32 2.00
N TRP A 363 18.74 -8.59 2.30
CA TRP A 363 17.97 -8.92 3.49
C TRP A 363 18.68 -8.43 4.76
N MET A 364 19.98 -8.71 4.86
CA MET A 364 20.76 -8.30 6.02
C MET A 364 20.87 -6.78 6.15
N LEU A 365 21.07 -6.07 5.05
CA LEU A 365 21.13 -4.62 5.01
C LEU A 365 19.81 -4.00 5.47
N ASN A 366 18.66 -4.49 4.94
CA ASN A 366 17.34 -4.05 5.35
C ASN A 366 17.12 -4.26 6.84
N HIS A 367 17.48 -5.44 7.34
CA HIS A 367 17.30 -5.83 8.74
C HIS A 367 18.10 -4.90 9.69
N VAL A 368 19.41 -4.74 9.47
CA VAL A 368 20.24 -3.91 10.36
C VAL A 368 19.89 -2.43 10.30
N HIS A 369 19.58 -1.88 9.11
CA HIS A 369 19.17 -0.50 8.99
C HIS A 369 17.81 -0.23 9.64
N TYR A 370 16.85 -1.17 9.49
CA TYR A 370 15.56 -1.02 10.13
C TYR A 370 15.66 -0.99 11.65
N LEU A 371 16.39 -1.94 12.25
CA LEU A 371 16.64 -1.97 13.70
C LEU A 371 17.36 -0.70 14.16
N ASP A 372 18.41 -0.31 13.45
CA ASP A 372 19.19 0.87 13.79
C ASP A 372 18.39 2.18 13.68
N SER A 373 17.49 2.29 12.70
CA SER A 373 16.65 3.48 12.52
C SER A 373 15.75 3.75 13.74
N GLY A 374 15.36 2.71 14.48
CA GLY A 374 14.59 2.78 15.72
C GLY A 374 15.43 2.90 17.01
N ARG A 375 16.75 3.08 16.92
CA ARG A 375 17.60 3.20 18.08
C ARG A 375 17.30 4.45 18.91
N GLU A 376 17.73 4.45 20.16
CA GLU A 376 17.76 5.64 20.99
C GLU A 376 18.81 6.63 20.48
N ARG A 377 18.43 7.89 20.31
CA ARG A 377 19.29 8.97 19.84
C ARG A 377 19.41 10.02 20.95
N PRO A 378 20.62 10.54 21.25
CA PRO A 378 20.77 11.63 22.21
C PRO A 378 20.16 12.92 21.63
N MET A 379 19.39 13.64 22.48
CA MET A 379 18.84 14.93 22.10
C MET A 379 19.76 16.07 22.52
N ALA A 380 19.85 17.11 21.69
CA ALA A 380 20.63 18.32 22.01
C ALA A 380 20.12 19.04 23.29
N THR A 381 18.84 18.88 23.64
CA THR A 381 18.22 19.40 24.86
C THR A 381 18.45 18.55 26.11
N GLY A 382 19.20 17.44 25.96
CA GLY A 382 19.36 16.40 27.00
C GLY A 382 18.20 15.38 26.99
N GLY A 383 18.49 14.13 27.29
CA GLY A 383 17.58 12.99 27.17
C GLY A 383 17.86 12.18 25.92
N VAL A 384 16.97 11.23 25.66
CA VAL A 384 17.00 10.35 24.45
C VAL A 384 15.67 10.43 23.71
N GLU A 385 15.72 10.41 22.41
CA GLU A 385 14.58 10.26 21.52
C GLU A 385 14.64 8.89 20.86
N ARG A 386 13.48 8.24 20.72
CA ARG A 386 13.31 7.05 19.88
C ARG A 386 12.31 7.38 18.79
N ARG A 387 12.73 7.23 17.54
CA ARG A 387 11.87 7.48 16.38
C ARG A 387 11.23 6.19 15.92
N ARG A 388 10.08 6.31 15.28
CA ARG A 388 9.42 5.17 14.62
C ARG A 388 10.32 4.71 13.48
N PRO A 389 10.69 3.40 13.44
CA PRO A 389 11.63 2.88 12.45
C PRO A 389 11.10 3.01 11.03
N ALA A 390 11.99 3.30 10.10
CA ALA A 390 11.72 3.29 8.67
C ALA A 390 12.98 3.02 7.87
N THR A 391 12.83 2.29 6.77
CA THR A 391 13.81 2.17 5.69
C THR A 391 13.11 2.44 4.36
N PHE A 392 13.86 2.60 3.29
CA PHE A 392 13.31 2.61 1.95
C PHE A 392 14.16 1.69 1.10
N SER A 393 13.65 0.49 0.76
CA SER A 393 14.46 -0.58 0.16
C SER A 393 13.62 -1.56 -0.67
N ARG A 394 14.28 -2.50 -1.33
CA ARG A 394 13.63 -3.50 -2.18
C ARG A 394 13.16 -4.70 -1.37
N PHE A 395 12.20 -5.44 -1.93
CA PHE A 395 11.72 -6.71 -1.39
C PHE A 395 12.85 -7.75 -1.39
N ALA A 396 13.11 -8.34 -0.24
CA ALA A 396 14.15 -9.32 0.01
C ALA A 396 13.58 -10.62 0.60
N ASP A 397 12.43 -11.08 0.09
CA ASP A 397 11.70 -12.27 0.52
C ASP A 397 10.57 -12.01 1.53
N ALA A 398 9.82 -13.07 1.87
CA ALA A 398 8.57 -13.07 2.61
C ALA A 398 8.59 -12.40 4.01
N SER A 399 9.77 -12.11 4.55
CA SER A 399 9.95 -11.39 5.82
C SER A 399 10.06 -9.87 5.67
N SER A 400 10.12 -9.35 4.43
CA SER A 400 10.35 -7.91 4.14
C SER A 400 9.23 -7.00 4.63
N HIS A 401 8.05 -7.52 4.93
CA HIS A 401 6.96 -6.74 5.53
C HIS A 401 7.35 -6.15 6.91
N ARG A 402 8.37 -6.70 7.57
CA ARG A 402 8.87 -6.22 8.87
C ARG A 402 9.79 -5.00 8.76
N THR A 403 10.30 -4.71 7.57
CA THR A 403 11.26 -3.61 7.33
C THR A 403 10.74 -2.62 6.29
N PRO A 404 9.54 -2.01 6.50
CA PRO A 404 8.99 -1.04 5.54
C PRO A 404 9.83 0.26 5.53
N VAL A 405 9.82 0.95 4.41
CA VAL A 405 8.98 0.90 3.22
C VAL A 405 9.75 0.26 2.06
N GLY A 406 9.03 -0.35 1.12
CA GLY A 406 9.63 -0.91 -0.09
C GLY A 406 9.54 -0.01 -1.32
N PHE A 407 10.29 -0.36 -2.37
CA PHE A 407 10.10 0.15 -3.73
C PHE A 407 10.41 -0.92 -4.76
N SER A 408 9.86 -0.74 -5.98
CA SER A 408 9.93 -1.77 -7.02
C SER A 408 11.10 -1.63 -7.99
N GLY A 409 11.76 -0.47 -8.06
CA GLY A 409 12.86 -0.21 -9.00
C GLY A 409 12.43 0.46 -10.31
N ASP A 410 13.34 0.51 -11.26
CA ASP A 410 13.40 1.41 -12.40
C ASP A 410 12.59 0.92 -13.60
N THR A 411 11.28 1.15 -13.59
CA THR A 411 10.34 0.70 -14.62
C THR A 411 10.44 1.56 -15.89
N ILE A 412 10.26 0.96 -17.07
CA ILE A 412 10.14 1.67 -18.34
C ILE A 412 8.84 2.47 -18.39
N ILE A 413 8.89 3.69 -18.94
CA ILE A 413 7.75 4.59 -19.12
C ILE A 413 6.91 4.09 -20.29
N SER A 414 5.90 3.25 -20.03
CA SER A 414 5.01 2.70 -21.04
C SER A 414 3.61 2.41 -20.51
N TRP A 415 2.64 2.32 -21.43
CA TRP A 415 1.27 1.89 -21.08
C TRP A 415 1.22 0.45 -20.57
N ASP A 416 2.10 -0.42 -21.06
CA ASP A 416 2.17 -1.82 -20.61
C ASP A 416 2.67 -1.90 -19.16
N SER A 417 3.67 -1.09 -18.80
CA SER A 417 4.12 -0.94 -17.42
C SER A 417 3.00 -0.39 -16.53
N LEU A 418 2.31 0.68 -16.95
CA LEU A 418 1.19 1.23 -16.18
C LEU A 418 0.06 0.20 -16.00
N ARG A 419 -0.25 -0.60 -17.03
CA ARG A 419 -1.30 -1.64 -16.96
C ARG A 419 -1.00 -2.70 -15.92
N PHE A 420 0.27 -3.01 -15.72
CA PHE A 420 0.70 -3.99 -14.73
C PHE A 420 0.64 -3.48 -13.28
N GLN A 421 0.88 -2.19 -13.06
CA GLN A 421 1.03 -1.61 -11.72
C GLN A 421 -0.17 -1.82 -10.76
N PRO A 422 -1.45 -1.69 -11.15
CA PRO A 422 -2.56 -1.89 -10.22
C PRO A 422 -2.60 -3.30 -9.62
N MET A 423 -2.45 -4.32 -10.47
CA MET A 423 -2.41 -5.72 -10.03
C MET A 423 -1.18 -5.97 -9.16
N PHE A 424 0.00 -5.58 -9.62
CA PHE A 424 1.24 -5.73 -8.89
C PHE A 424 1.16 -5.06 -7.51
N THR A 425 0.62 -3.84 -7.44
CA THR A 425 0.45 -3.10 -6.20
C THR A 425 -0.45 -3.85 -5.21
N ALA A 426 -1.57 -4.37 -5.67
CA ALA A 426 -2.53 -5.02 -4.79
C ALA A 426 -2.06 -6.41 -4.33
N THR A 427 -1.42 -7.21 -5.20
CA THR A 427 -1.01 -8.59 -4.87
C THR A 427 0.11 -8.67 -3.83
N ALA A 428 0.88 -7.62 -3.62
CA ALA A 428 1.85 -7.55 -2.53
C ALA A 428 1.21 -7.82 -1.16
N ALA A 429 -0.08 -7.48 -0.99
CA ALA A 429 -0.84 -7.80 0.22
C ALA A 429 -1.05 -9.31 0.45
N ASN A 430 -0.90 -10.16 -0.57
CA ASN A 430 -1.00 -11.63 -0.43
C ASN A 430 0.15 -12.23 0.37
N ILE A 431 1.22 -11.47 0.61
CA ILE A 431 2.36 -11.85 1.44
C ILE A 431 2.56 -10.84 2.59
N GLY A 432 1.55 -10.04 2.89
CA GLY A 432 1.60 -9.05 3.96
C GLY A 432 2.50 -7.84 3.70
N TYR A 433 3.02 -7.66 2.48
CA TYR A 433 3.90 -6.56 2.11
C TYR A 433 3.08 -5.34 1.72
N PHE A 434 2.63 -4.57 2.72
CA PHE A 434 1.65 -3.51 2.56
C PHE A 434 2.25 -2.19 2.10
N TRP A 435 3.47 -1.85 2.52
CA TRP A 435 4.05 -0.51 2.38
C TRP A 435 5.19 -0.52 1.37
N TRP A 436 4.87 -0.14 0.14
CA TRP A 436 5.86 -0.04 -0.92
C TRP A 436 5.38 0.94 -2.01
N SER A 437 6.30 1.39 -2.87
CA SER A 437 6.03 2.29 -3.98
C SER A 437 6.53 1.73 -5.30
N ASN A 438 5.85 2.08 -6.39
CA ASN A 438 6.47 2.10 -7.72
C ASN A 438 6.95 3.51 -8.05
N ASP A 439 7.68 3.67 -9.15
CA ASP A 439 8.06 4.96 -9.68
C ASP A 439 6.87 5.58 -10.38
N ILE A 440 6.18 6.50 -9.68
CA ILE A 440 4.97 7.15 -10.23
C ILE A 440 5.34 7.97 -11.44
N GLY A 441 4.76 7.59 -12.59
CA GLY A 441 5.04 8.13 -13.90
C GLY A 441 6.07 7.33 -14.70
N GLY A 442 6.57 6.20 -14.15
CA GLY A 442 7.66 5.41 -14.71
C GLY A 442 9.02 6.09 -14.60
N HIS A 443 10.11 5.31 -14.60
CA HIS A 443 11.45 5.83 -14.31
C HIS A 443 12.18 6.33 -15.55
N MET A 444 12.37 5.49 -16.54
CA MET A 444 13.28 5.73 -17.66
C MET A 444 12.75 5.23 -19.01
N LEU A 445 13.49 5.54 -20.07
CA LEU A 445 13.18 5.13 -21.43
C LEU A 445 11.77 5.51 -21.86
N GLY A 446 11.18 4.77 -22.81
CA GLY A 446 9.81 4.98 -23.25
C GLY A 446 9.60 6.30 -23.99
N HIS A 447 8.42 6.89 -23.88
CA HIS A 447 8.01 8.07 -24.61
C HIS A 447 7.25 9.05 -23.72
N SER A 448 7.32 10.35 -24.05
CA SER A 448 6.48 11.35 -23.42
C SER A 448 5.02 11.15 -23.85
N ASP A 449 4.15 10.93 -22.86
CA ASP A 449 2.71 10.82 -23.04
C ASP A 449 2.03 11.44 -21.83
N ASP A 450 1.41 12.60 -22.04
CA ASP A 450 0.77 13.39 -20.98
C ASP A 450 -0.41 12.65 -20.36
N ALA A 451 -1.16 11.89 -21.17
CA ALA A 451 -2.31 11.13 -20.68
C ALA A 451 -1.85 9.96 -19.80
N MET A 452 -0.82 9.22 -20.22
CA MET A 452 -0.22 8.16 -19.41
C MET A 452 0.34 8.69 -18.10
N ALA A 453 1.07 9.80 -18.13
CA ALA A 453 1.63 10.41 -16.93
C ALA A 453 0.51 10.82 -15.95
N ALA A 454 -0.55 11.48 -16.41
CA ALA A 454 -1.70 11.86 -15.59
C ALA A 454 -2.40 10.61 -14.97
N ARG A 455 -2.59 9.53 -15.76
CA ARG A 455 -3.15 8.27 -15.27
C ARG A 455 -2.26 7.60 -14.21
N TRP A 456 -0.95 7.70 -14.35
CA TRP A 456 -0.03 7.18 -13.36
C TRP A 456 -0.07 7.98 -12.05
N PHE A 457 -0.20 9.30 -12.11
CA PHE A 457 -0.41 10.14 -10.92
C PHE A 457 -1.74 9.82 -10.21
N GLN A 458 -2.80 9.54 -10.97
CA GLN A 458 -4.06 9.07 -10.41
C GLN A 458 -3.88 7.76 -9.64
N LEU A 459 -3.19 6.78 -10.22
CA LEU A 459 -2.84 5.53 -9.55
C LEU A 459 -1.97 5.79 -8.31
N GLY A 460 -0.98 6.69 -8.41
CA GLY A 460 -0.10 7.05 -7.31
C GLY A 460 -0.84 7.58 -6.10
N CYS A 461 -1.87 8.41 -6.32
CA CYS A 461 -2.73 8.91 -5.25
C CYS A 461 -3.33 7.79 -4.39
N PHE A 462 -3.65 6.65 -4.99
CA PHE A 462 -4.25 5.49 -4.36
C PHE A 462 -3.27 4.29 -4.19
N SER A 463 -1.98 4.55 -4.33
CA SER A 463 -0.92 3.58 -4.00
C SER A 463 -0.58 3.65 -2.50
N PRO A 464 0.02 2.60 -1.90
CA PRO A 464 0.41 2.65 -0.48
C PRO A 464 1.32 3.84 -0.19
N ILE A 465 2.36 4.02 -1.01
CA ILE A 465 3.28 5.17 -0.97
C ILE A 465 3.20 5.89 -2.31
N ASN A 466 3.10 7.22 -2.29
CA ASN A 466 3.05 8.05 -3.49
C ASN A 466 4.38 8.77 -3.72
N ARG A 467 5.33 8.10 -4.35
CA ARG A 467 6.66 8.63 -4.66
C ARG A 467 6.77 8.94 -6.15
N LEU A 468 6.84 10.23 -6.48
CA LEU A 468 7.20 10.66 -7.83
C LEU A 468 8.70 10.41 -8.03
N HIS A 469 9.08 9.66 -9.06
CA HIS A 469 10.48 9.40 -9.35
C HIS A 469 10.77 9.37 -10.85
N SER A 470 11.98 9.73 -11.24
CA SER A 470 12.44 9.69 -12.62
C SER A 470 13.95 9.61 -12.72
N SER A 471 14.45 9.15 -13.86
CA SER A 471 15.86 9.10 -14.19
C SER A 471 16.47 10.50 -14.33
N ASN A 472 17.80 10.54 -14.57
CA ASN A 472 18.58 11.76 -14.81
C ASN A 472 18.26 12.43 -16.16
N SER A 473 17.45 11.85 -17.03
CA SER A 473 17.06 12.48 -18.28
C SER A 473 16.37 13.82 -18.03
N GLY A 474 16.79 14.86 -18.72
CA GLY A 474 16.16 16.18 -18.67
C GLY A 474 14.71 16.21 -19.19
N PHE A 475 14.23 15.10 -19.78
CA PHE A 475 12.91 14.99 -20.40
C PHE A 475 11.91 14.14 -19.60
N THR A 476 12.36 13.39 -18.59
CA THR A 476 11.51 12.47 -17.82
C THR A 476 11.01 13.03 -16.49
N SER A 477 11.25 14.30 -16.22
CA SER A 477 10.89 14.97 -14.97
C SER A 477 9.39 14.98 -14.68
N LYS A 478 9.00 14.93 -13.40
CA LYS A 478 7.60 14.73 -12.95
C LYS A 478 6.91 15.98 -12.41
N GLU A 479 7.52 17.17 -12.54
CA GLU A 479 6.86 18.42 -12.13
C GLU A 479 5.63 18.69 -12.99
N PRO A 480 4.43 18.87 -12.40
CA PRO A 480 3.17 19.01 -13.15
C PRO A 480 3.19 20.13 -14.20
N TRP A 481 3.90 21.24 -13.95
CA TRP A 481 4.00 22.38 -14.88
C TRP A 481 4.81 22.10 -16.16
N ARG A 482 5.38 20.91 -16.33
CA ARG A 482 6.06 20.47 -17.55
C ARG A 482 5.15 19.78 -18.55
N TYR A 483 3.92 19.48 -18.15
CA TYR A 483 2.92 18.76 -18.92
C TYR A 483 1.85 19.70 -19.49
N SER A 484 1.04 19.20 -20.42
CA SER A 484 -0.13 19.93 -20.93
C SER A 484 -1.06 20.37 -19.82
N ARG A 485 -1.91 21.37 -20.11
CA ARG A 485 -2.83 21.92 -19.11
C ARG A 485 -3.69 20.83 -18.45
N ASP A 486 -4.27 19.94 -19.25
CA ASP A 486 -5.21 18.92 -18.75
C ASP A 486 -4.50 17.89 -17.88
N ALA A 487 -3.33 17.40 -18.31
CA ALA A 487 -2.50 16.51 -17.52
C ALA A 487 -2.03 17.20 -16.22
N ARG A 488 -1.55 18.44 -16.31
CA ARG A 488 -1.10 19.24 -15.18
C ARG A 488 -2.19 19.39 -14.12
N THR A 489 -3.39 19.84 -14.51
CA THR A 489 -4.48 20.05 -13.55
C THR A 489 -4.91 18.75 -12.89
N THR A 490 -4.92 17.65 -13.64
CA THR A 490 -5.17 16.31 -13.12
C THR A 490 -4.12 15.88 -12.09
N MET A 491 -2.85 16.03 -12.41
CA MET A 491 -1.74 15.71 -11.52
C MET A 491 -1.80 16.51 -10.22
N GLU A 492 -1.98 17.84 -10.33
CA GLU A 492 -2.06 18.74 -9.18
C GLU A 492 -3.23 18.39 -8.27
N ALA A 493 -4.41 18.09 -8.82
CA ALA A 493 -5.59 17.69 -8.05
C ALA A 493 -5.35 16.40 -7.25
N HIS A 494 -4.69 15.40 -7.85
CA HIS A 494 -4.44 14.12 -7.19
C HIS A 494 -3.32 14.19 -6.14
N LEU A 495 -2.33 15.07 -6.33
CA LEU A 495 -1.33 15.35 -5.28
C LEU A 495 -1.98 16.01 -4.05
N ARG A 496 -2.92 16.96 -4.27
CA ARG A 496 -3.70 17.58 -3.17
C ARG A 496 -4.59 16.53 -2.48
N LEU A 497 -5.30 15.70 -3.27
CA LEU A 497 -6.13 14.64 -2.70
C LEU A 497 -5.32 13.66 -1.87
N ARG A 498 -4.12 13.24 -2.33
CA ARG A 498 -3.26 12.35 -1.57
C ARG A 498 -2.94 12.89 -0.18
N HIS A 499 -2.59 14.15 -0.09
CA HIS A 499 -2.35 14.80 1.20
C HIS A 499 -3.62 14.81 2.07
N ARG A 500 -4.76 15.15 1.48
CA ARG A 500 -6.04 15.15 2.19
C ARG A 500 -6.44 13.79 2.73
N LEU A 501 -6.04 12.71 2.08
CA LEU A 501 -6.31 11.33 2.50
C LEU A 501 -5.42 10.83 3.64
N VAL A 502 -4.40 11.57 4.09
CA VAL A 502 -3.46 11.09 5.13
C VAL A 502 -4.18 10.65 6.42
N PRO A 503 -5.17 11.34 6.99
CA PRO A 503 -5.88 10.87 8.19
C PRO A 503 -6.60 9.53 7.97
N TYR A 504 -7.23 9.36 6.81
CA TYR A 504 -7.87 8.11 6.41
C TYR A 504 -6.84 6.98 6.27
N LEU A 505 -5.74 7.22 5.56
CA LEU A 505 -4.66 6.25 5.36
C LEU A 505 -3.96 5.88 6.66
N TYR A 506 -3.74 6.84 7.55
CA TYR A 506 -3.08 6.56 8.82
C TYR A 506 -3.93 5.64 9.71
N THR A 507 -5.24 5.81 9.70
CA THR A 507 -6.15 4.86 10.35
C THR A 507 -5.97 3.44 9.79
N TRP A 508 -5.83 3.30 8.45
CA TRP A 508 -5.55 2.02 7.82
C TRP A 508 -4.16 1.48 8.13
N ALA A 509 -3.17 2.36 8.31
CA ALA A 509 -1.84 1.95 8.77
C ALA A 509 -1.91 1.34 10.18
N ARG A 510 -2.71 1.91 11.06
CA ARG A 510 -2.94 1.32 12.38
C ARG A 510 -3.67 -0.03 12.31
N ARG A 511 -4.69 -0.13 11.44
CA ARG A 511 -5.39 -1.41 11.19
C ARG A 511 -4.47 -2.47 10.57
N SER A 512 -3.49 -2.09 9.77
CA SER A 512 -2.53 -3.07 9.22
C SER A 512 -1.71 -3.75 10.31
N VAL A 513 -1.43 -3.04 11.40
CA VAL A 513 -0.75 -3.61 12.58
C VAL A 513 -1.70 -4.43 13.45
N SER A 514 -2.89 -3.90 13.75
CA SER A 514 -3.81 -4.51 14.71
C SER A 514 -4.67 -5.65 14.13
N GLU A 515 -5.00 -5.58 12.85
CA GLU A 515 -5.90 -6.50 12.16
C GLU A 515 -5.21 -7.33 11.06
N GLY A 516 -3.97 -6.98 10.68
CA GLY A 516 -3.25 -7.62 9.57
C GLY A 516 -3.89 -7.32 8.19
N VAL A 517 -4.54 -6.15 8.03
CA VAL A 517 -5.26 -5.77 6.81
C VAL A 517 -4.66 -4.51 6.22
N GLY A 518 -3.98 -4.65 5.09
CA GLY A 518 -3.38 -3.50 4.38
C GLY A 518 -4.41 -2.57 3.74
N PRO A 519 -4.07 -1.27 3.57
CA PRO A 519 -4.95 -0.31 2.91
C PRO A 519 -5.19 -0.66 1.44
N VAL A 520 -4.15 -1.09 0.73
CA VAL A 520 -4.24 -1.55 -0.66
C VAL A 520 -4.23 -3.06 -0.68
N ARG A 521 -5.27 -3.66 -1.25
CA ARG A 521 -5.43 -5.11 -1.31
C ARG A 521 -6.36 -5.53 -2.45
N PRO A 522 -6.20 -6.75 -2.98
CA PRO A 522 -7.11 -7.28 -3.99
C PRO A 522 -8.54 -7.41 -3.45
N ILE A 523 -9.53 -7.26 -4.33
CA ILE A 523 -10.96 -7.33 -3.97
C ILE A 523 -11.31 -8.70 -3.36
N TYR A 524 -10.65 -9.77 -3.79
CA TYR A 524 -10.89 -11.12 -3.27
C TYR A 524 -10.50 -11.32 -1.80
N HIS A 525 -9.75 -10.42 -1.17
CA HIS A 525 -9.54 -10.48 0.29
C HIS A 525 -10.84 -10.27 1.07
N ASP A 526 -11.74 -9.45 0.52
CA ASP A 526 -13.02 -9.12 1.14
C ASP A 526 -14.19 -9.93 0.53
N HIS A 527 -14.03 -10.39 -0.72
CA HIS A 527 -15.02 -11.15 -1.48
C HIS A 527 -14.44 -12.44 -2.06
N PRO A 528 -13.91 -13.35 -1.22
CA PRO A 528 -13.17 -14.52 -1.69
C PRO A 528 -14.02 -15.58 -2.42
N ARG A 529 -15.36 -15.51 -2.29
CA ARG A 529 -16.28 -16.46 -2.93
C ARG A 529 -16.75 -16.01 -4.31
N GLU A 530 -16.46 -14.78 -4.70
CA GLU A 530 -16.88 -14.19 -5.96
C GLU A 530 -15.78 -14.31 -7.00
N MET A 531 -16.00 -15.14 -8.03
CA MET A 531 -15.02 -15.37 -9.09
C MET A 531 -14.68 -14.10 -9.88
N ALA A 532 -15.61 -13.15 -9.98
CA ALA A 532 -15.37 -11.87 -10.61
C ALA A 532 -14.26 -11.06 -9.90
N ALA A 533 -14.11 -11.20 -8.58
CA ALA A 533 -13.06 -10.54 -7.82
C ALA A 533 -11.63 -10.98 -8.22
N TYR A 534 -11.49 -12.19 -8.75
CA TYR A 534 -10.22 -12.73 -9.26
C TYR A 534 -9.95 -12.39 -10.72
N GLN A 535 -11.01 -12.09 -11.48
CA GLN A 535 -10.91 -11.77 -12.92
C GLN A 535 -10.58 -10.29 -13.16
N HIS A 536 -10.92 -9.39 -12.21
CA HIS A 536 -10.73 -7.95 -12.32
C HIS A 536 -9.62 -7.45 -11.37
N ARG A 537 -8.42 -8.02 -11.54
CA ARG A 537 -7.27 -7.77 -10.65
C ARG A 537 -6.65 -6.37 -10.81
N SER A 538 -7.00 -5.62 -11.84
CA SER A 538 -6.63 -4.21 -12.01
C SER A 538 -7.38 -3.25 -11.08
N SER A 539 -8.55 -3.68 -10.56
CA SER A 539 -9.29 -2.95 -9.54
C SER A 539 -8.90 -3.48 -8.16
N PHE A 540 -8.84 -2.60 -7.17
CA PHE A 540 -8.39 -2.96 -5.83
C PHE A 540 -9.09 -2.14 -4.74
N CYS A 541 -9.07 -2.65 -3.52
CA CYS A 541 -9.52 -1.92 -2.34
C CYS A 541 -8.44 -0.93 -1.87
N PHE A 542 -8.86 0.31 -1.60
CA PHE A 542 -8.07 1.32 -0.91
C PHE A 542 -8.80 1.70 0.38
N GLY A 543 -8.47 1.02 1.45
CA GLY A 543 -9.31 1.00 2.63
C GLY A 543 -10.70 0.43 2.33
N ASP A 544 -11.75 1.22 2.59
CA ASP A 544 -13.14 0.88 2.28
C ASP A 544 -13.58 1.34 0.88
N LEU A 545 -12.67 1.98 0.13
CA LEU A 545 -12.93 2.44 -1.23
C LEU A 545 -12.53 1.36 -2.25
N LEU A 546 -13.25 1.30 -3.36
CA LEU A 546 -12.88 0.50 -4.52
C LEU A 546 -12.30 1.42 -5.60
N VAL A 547 -11.05 1.20 -5.98
CA VAL A 547 -10.33 1.99 -6.99
C VAL A 547 -10.27 1.23 -8.30
N VAL A 548 -10.60 1.92 -9.38
CA VAL A 548 -10.58 1.40 -10.76
C VAL A 548 -9.67 2.30 -11.60
N PRO A 549 -8.37 1.98 -11.68
CA PRO A 549 -7.41 2.74 -12.49
C PRO A 549 -7.69 2.57 -13.99
N PHE A 550 -7.49 3.63 -14.75
CA PHE A 550 -7.55 3.61 -16.21
C PHE A 550 -6.12 3.49 -16.75
N THR A 551 -5.81 2.37 -17.34
CA THR A 551 -4.44 1.96 -17.69
C THR A 551 -4.22 1.78 -19.19
N SER A 552 -5.13 2.33 -19.99
CA SER A 552 -5.07 2.31 -21.45
C SER A 552 -5.18 3.75 -22.00
N PRO A 553 -4.66 4.01 -23.21
CA PRO A 553 -4.87 5.28 -23.90
C PRO A 553 -6.34 5.64 -24.01
N LEU A 554 -6.61 6.94 -24.09
CA LEU A 554 -7.96 7.43 -24.36
C LEU A 554 -8.44 6.96 -25.74
N ASP A 555 -9.72 6.58 -25.85
CA ASP A 555 -10.35 6.29 -27.12
C ASP A 555 -10.37 7.54 -28.00
N GLU A 556 -9.86 7.47 -29.21
CA GLU A 556 -9.71 8.60 -30.11
C GLU A 556 -11.04 9.25 -30.50
N THR A 557 -12.13 8.50 -30.49
CA THR A 557 -13.45 8.96 -30.88
C THR A 557 -14.17 9.67 -29.75
N THR A 558 -14.10 9.11 -28.54
CA THR A 558 -14.82 9.64 -27.37
C THR A 558 -13.98 10.58 -26.53
N GLY A 559 -12.64 10.48 -26.59
CA GLY A 559 -11.74 11.16 -25.66
C GLY A 559 -11.77 10.60 -24.24
N LEU A 560 -12.36 9.41 -24.04
CA LEU A 560 -12.53 8.77 -22.73
C LEU A 560 -11.62 7.54 -22.59
N GLY A 561 -11.06 7.34 -21.41
CA GLY A 561 -10.54 6.03 -20.99
C GLY A 561 -11.71 5.11 -20.66
N ARG A 562 -11.54 3.81 -20.88
CA ARG A 562 -12.55 2.78 -20.60
C ARG A 562 -11.93 1.65 -19.78
N GLU A 563 -12.61 1.28 -18.68
CA GLU A 563 -12.23 0.14 -17.86
C GLU A 563 -13.45 -0.67 -17.43
N SER A 564 -13.24 -1.97 -17.26
CA SER A 564 -14.25 -2.88 -16.71
C SER A 564 -13.97 -3.15 -15.25
N ALA A 565 -14.99 -3.05 -14.41
CA ALA A 565 -14.88 -3.31 -12.99
C ALA A 565 -16.03 -4.19 -12.52
N TRP A 566 -15.76 -5.01 -11.52
CA TRP A 566 -16.77 -5.72 -10.78
C TRP A 566 -17.05 -4.99 -9.46
N LEU A 567 -18.31 -4.61 -9.22
CA LEU A 567 -18.75 -4.06 -7.95
C LEU A 567 -19.38 -5.16 -7.08
N PRO A 568 -18.93 -5.31 -5.84
CA PRO A 568 -19.60 -6.14 -4.85
C PRO A 568 -21.06 -5.72 -4.65
N ASP A 569 -21.89 -6.66 -4.17
CA ASP A 569 -23.32 -6.43 -3.93
C ASP A 569 -23.56 -5.21 -3.02
N GLY A 570 -24.46 -4.33 -3.44
CA GLY A 570 -24.86 -3.12 -2.71
C GLY A 570 -24.91 -1.87 -3.59
N ILE A 571 -25.08 -0.73 -2.93
CA ILE A 571 -25.14 0.59 -3.58
C ILE A 571 -23.79 1.28 -3.41
N TRP A 572 -23.27 1.84 -4.51
CA TRP A 572 -22.00 2.51 -4.59
C TRP A 572 -22.11 3.89 -5.19
N TYR A 573 -21.21 4.79 -4.80
CA TYR A 573 -21.12 6.14 -5.33
C TYR A 573 -19.69 6.40 -5.80
N ASP A 574 -19.56 6.90 -7.01
CA ASP A 574 -18.26 7.34 -7.55
C ASP A 574 -17.91 8.71 -6.94
N LEU A 575 -16.82 8.78 -6.21
CA LEU A 575 -16.44 10.01 -5.49
C LEU A 575 -16.27 11.22 -6.42
N PRO A 576 -15.57 11.10 -7.59
CA PRO A 576 -15.36 12.25 -8.47
C PRO A 576 -16.64 12.78 -9.15
N THR A 577 -17.60 11.91 -9.44
CA THR A 577 -18.81 12.30 -10.19
C THR A 577 -20.06 12.40 -9.31
N GLY A 578 -20.05 11.77 -8.14
CA GLY A 578 -21.26 11.61 -7.32
C GLY A 578 -22.25 10.60 -7.90
N ARG A 579 -21.93 9.90 -9.01
CA ARG A 579 -22.83 8.96 -9.65
C ARG A 579 -23.07 7.75 -8.79
N ARG A 580 -24.36 7.38 -8.68
CA ARG A 580 -24.81 6.18 -7.98
C ARG A 580 -24.83 4.96 -8.91
N TYR A 581 -24.29 3.86 -8.46
CA TYR A 581 -24.37 2.55 -9.10
C TYR A 581 -25.10 1.57 -8.17
N ASP A 582 -26.12 0.90 -8.71
CA ASP A 582 -26.83 -0.15 -8.01
C ASP A 582 -26.29 -1.51 -8.47
N ALA A 583 -25.54 -2.15 -7.59
CA ALA A 583 -25.00 -3.50 -7.78
C ALA A 583 -25.73 -4.54 -6.92
N THR A 584 -26.92 -4.19 -6.40
CA THR A 584 -27.74 -5.10 -5.58
C THR A 584 -28.30 -6.23 -6.45
N THR A 585 -27.76 -7.44 -6.27
CA THR A 585 -28.12 -8.62 -7.07
C THR A 585 -28.42 -9.84 -6.19
N GLY A 586 -28.53 -9.64 -4.88
CA GLY A 586 -28.73 -10.73 -3.92
C GLY A 586 -27.46 -11.51 -3.58
N GLY A 587 -26.32 -10.83 -3.61
CA GLY A 587 -25.02 -11.33 -3.13
C GLY A 587 -23.91 -11.42 -4.18
N HIS A 588 -24.22 -11.33 -5.50
CA HIS A 588 -23.19 -11.57 -6.56
C HIS A 588 -22.57 -10.30 -7.13
N GLY A 589 -23.08 -9.13 -6.77
CA GLY A 589 -22.56 -7.88 -7.33
C GLY A 589 -22.81 -7.72 -8.84
N ARG A 590 -22.16 -6.74 -9.46
CA ARG A 590 -22.43 -6.36 -10.86
C ARG A 590 -21.15 -5.97 -11.61
N MET A 591 -21.08 -6.38 -12.87
CA MET A 591 -20.09 -5.87 -13.81
C MET A 591 -20.48 -4.51 -14.34
N LEU A 592 -19.53 -3.58 -14.35
CA LEU A 592 -19.66 -2.24 -14.93
C LEU A 592 -18.60 -2.01 -15.99
N SER A 593 -18.97 -1.20 -17.00
CA SER A 593 -18.02 -0.56 -17.90
C SER A 593 -17.99 0.90 -17.54
N LEU A 594 -16.86 1.37 -17.04
CA LEU A 594 -16.65 2.77 -16.65
C LEU A 594 -15.96 3.54 -17.78
N SER A 595 -16.41 4.74 -18.04
CA SER A 595 -15.83 5.67 -19.03
C SER A 595 -15.48 6.99 -18.34
N ARG A 596 -14.21 7.41 -18.40
CA ARG A 596 -13.74 8.62 -17.70
C ARG A 596 -12.87 9.47 -18.61
N PRO A 597 -13.09 10.81 -18.63
CA PRO A 597 -12.12 11.75 -19.18
C PRO A 597 -10.80 11.67 -18.42
N LEU A 598 -9.76 12.32 -18.93
CA LEU A 598 -8.42 12.26 -18.36
C LEU A 598 -8.36 12.73 -16.90
N ASP A 599 -9.20 13.68 -16.54
CA ASP A 599 -9.21 14.33 -15.23
C ASP A 599 -9.76 13.47 -14.09
N ARG A 600 -10.35 12.30 -14.37
CA ARG A 600 -11.04 11.46 -13.38
C ARG A 600 -10.58 10.02 -13.43
N ILE A 601 -10.50 9.40 -12.24
CA ILE A 601 -10.30 7.97 -12.00
C ILE A 601 -11.55 7.40 -11.33
N GLY A 602 -11.84 6.13 -11.50
CA GLY A 602 -12.94 5.48 -10.77
C GLY A 602 -12.57 5.27 -9.30
N VAL A 603 -13.31 5.92 -8.39
CA VAL A 603 -13.16 5.76 -6.95
C VAL A 603 -14.53 5.60 -6.32
N LEU A 604 -14.86 4.39 -5.95
CA LEU A 604 -16.20 4.02 -5.56
C LEU A 604 -16.29 3.81 -4.04
N ALA A 605 -17.20 4.54 -3.40
CA ALA A 605 -17.52 4.41 -2.00
C ALA A 605 -18.89 3.76 -1.83
N ARG A 606 -19.01 2.86 -0.87
CA ARG A 606 -20.29 2.22 -0.56
C ARG A 606 -21.25 3.22 0.10
N ALA A 607 -22.56 3.08 -0.14
CA ALA A 607 -23.58 3.84 0.59
C ALA A 607 -23.35 3.72 2.11
N GLY A 608 -23.38 4.84 2.82
CA GLY A 608 -23.09 4.91 4.24
C GLY A 608 -21.60 5.09 4.59
N SER A 609 -20.69 5.13 3.61
CA SER A 609 -19.27 5.39 3.88
C SER A 609 -19.06 6.76 4.51
N VAL A 610 -18.09 6.83 5.43
CA VAL A 610 -17.62 8.06 6.09
C VAL A 610 -16.12 8.15 5.89
N ILE A 611 -15.66 9.23 5.25
CA ILE A 611 -14.26 9.37 4.84
C ILE A 611 -13.71 10.67 5.45
N PRO A 612 -12.84 10.59 6.47
CA PRO A 612 -12.18 11.77 7.02
C PRO A 612 -11.01 12.21 6.14
N LEU A 613 -10.95 13.50 5.84
CA LEU A 613 -9.90 14.16 5.07
C LEU A 613 -9.33 15.32 5.88
N THR A 614 -8.04 15.64 5.73
CA THR A 614 -7.59 16.95 6.22
C THR A 614 -8.20 18.07 5.37
N GLY A 615 -8.61 19.13 6.03
CA GLY A 615 -9.17 20.32 5.40
C GLY A 615 -8.12 21.33 4.92
N ASN A 616 -6.88 21.19 5.39
CA ASN A 616 -5.80 22.15 5.19
C ASN A 616 -4.59 21.50 4.49
N LEU A 617 -4.20 22.05 3.34
CA LEU A 617 -3.07 21.56 2.55
C LEU A 617 -1.70 22.05 3.07
N THR A 618 -1.69 23.03 3.99
CA THR A 618 -0.45 23.59 4.54
C THR A 618 -0.01 22.94 5.85
N GLU A 619 -0.85 22.10 6.45
CA GLU A 619 -0.49 21.31 7.63
C GLU A 619 0.50 20.21 7.24
N ALA A 620 1.49 19.93 8.10
CA ALA A 620 2.41 18.85 7.85
C ALA A 620 1.68 17.49 7.90
N ALA A 621 1.99 16.61 6.95
CA ALA A 621 1.37 15.27 6.88
C ALA A 621 1.71 14.39 8.11
N GLY A 622 2.76 14.75 8.87
CA GLY A 622 3.16 14.06 10.10
C GLY A 622 2.24 14.37 11.29
N ASP A 623 1.48 15.47 11.26
CA ASP A 623 0.70 15.95 12.38
C ASP A 623 -0.75 15.44 12.37
N ASN A 624 -1.39 15.48 13.54
CA ASN A 624 -2.84 15.31 13.64
C ASN A 624 -3.53 16.59 13.15
N PRO A 625 -4.48 16.52 12.20
CA PRO A 625 -5.01 17.71 11.54
C PRO A 625 -5.83 18.59 12.46
N HIS A 626 -5.66 19.92 12.33
CA HIS A 626 -6.53 20.92 12.95
C HIS A 626 -7.82 21.13 12.18
N GLU A 627 -7.80 20.88 10.88
CA GLU A 627 -8.98 20.98 10.02
C GLU A 627 -9.39 19.60 9.49
N LEU A 628 -10.64 19.21 9.75
CA LEU A 628 -11.23 17.98 9.23
C LEU A 628 -12.38 18.28 8.27
N GLU A 629 -12.36 17.68 7.09
CA GLU A 629 -13.52 17.52 6.24
C GLU A 629 -13.98 16.07 6.28
N ILE A 630 -15.21 15.83 6.70
CA ILE A 630 -15.81 14.50 6.80
C ILE A 630 -16.76 14.34 5.60
N VAL A 631 -16.37 13.50 4.64
CA VAL A 631 -17.24 13.15 3.52
C VAL A 631 -18.16 12.01 3.94
N VAL A 632 -19.46 12.22 3.81
CA VAL A 632 -20.47 11.20 4.06
C VAL A 632 -21.20 10.83 2.77
N VAL A 633 -21.42 9.54 2.56
CA VAL A 633 -22.05 9.00 1.35
C VAL A 633 -23.50 8.62 1.65
N PRO A 634 -24.49 9.13 0.86
CA PRO A 634 -25.90 8.89 1.14
C PRO A 634 -26.32 7.43 0.92
N GLY A 635 -27.56 7.11 1.31
CA GLY A 635 -28.22 5.84 0.98
C GLY A 635 -27.88 4.67 1.89
N GLY A 636 -27.22 4.91 3.01
CA GLY A 636 -26.89 3.88 3.99
C GLY A 636 -26.36 4.44 5.30
N SER A 637 -26.41 3.65 6.35
CA SER A 637 -25.77 3.94 7.63
C SER A 637 -24.41 3.28 7.71
N GLY A 638 -23.47 3.91 8.43
CA GLY A 638 -22.13 3.36 8.58
C GLY A 638 -21.30 4.03 9.66
N VAL A 639 -20.14 3.47 9.95
CA VAL A 639 -19.23 3.98 10.99
C VAL A 639 -17.80 3.92 10.48
N PHE A 640 -17.07 5.00 10.69
CA PHE A 640 -15.62 5.04 10.57
C PHE A 640 -15.02 5.52 11.89
N THR A 641 -13.96 4.87 12.35
CA THR A 641 -13.22 5.32 13.53
C THR A 641 -11.87 5.85 13.05
N LEU A 642 -11.71 7.17 13.12
CA LEU A 642 -10.43 7.83 12.86
C LEU A 642 -9.49 7.56 14.04
N GLU A 643 -8.36 6.95 13.78
CA GLU A 643 -7.33 6.67 14.78
C GLU A 643 -6.12 7.59 14.62
N GLU A 644 -5.72 8.19 15.72
CA GLU A 644 -4.61 9.14 15.80
C GLU A 644 -3.76 8.86 17.03
N ASP A 645 -2.46 9.16 16.95
CA ASP A 645 -1.52 9.00 18.06
C ASP A 645 -0.55 10.19 18.16
N ASP A 646 0.34 10.15 19.12
CA ASP A 646 1.32 11.21 19.39
C ASP A 646 2.58 11.16 18.50
N GLY A 647 2.63 10.26 17.53
CA GLY A 647 3.78 10.08 16.64
C GLY A 647 4.98 9.37 17.26
N SER A 648 4.92 8.95 18.53
CA SER A 648 6.00 8.21 19.20
C SER A 648 6.31 6.89 18.50
N ALA A 649 7.49 6.33 18.76
CA ALA A 649 7.95 5.08 18.12
C ALA A 649 6.97 3.93 18.33
N GLU A 650 6.50 3.76 19.55
CA GLU A 650 5.57 2.71 19.96
C GLU A 650 4.46 3.33 20.82
N PRO A 651 3.42 3.92 20.19
CA PRO A 651 2.33 4.51 20.95
C PRO A 651 1.55 3.41 21.68
N GLY A 652 1.59 3.44 23.02
CA GLY A 652 0.78 2.56 23.84
C GLY A 652 -0.73 2.82 23.64
N PRO A 653 -1.60 1.90 24.11
CA PRO A 653 -3.06 2.05 23.98
C PRO A 653 -3.61 3.34 24.58
N ASP A 654 -2.93 3.87 25.59
CA ASP A 654 -3.20 5.11 26.33
C ASP A 654 -2.70 6.38 25.60
N ARG A 655 -2.01 6.22 24.46
CA ARG A 655 -1.54 7.32 23.59
C ARG A 655 -2.24 7.31 22.23
N VAL A 656 -3.43 6.70 22.15
CA VAL A 656 -4.24 6.62 20.94
C VAL A 656 -5.59 7.28 21.16
N ALA A 657 -5.89 8.27 20.33
CA ALA A 657 -7.21 8.88 20.22
C ALA A 657 -8.03 8.16 19.15
N ARG A 658 -9.32 8.00 19.40
CA ARG A 658 -10.30 7.42 18.48
C ARG A 658 -11.48 8.34 18.31
N THR A 659 -11.58 8.98 17.14
CA THR A 659 -12.76 9.79 16.81
C THR A 659 -13.74 8.92 16.05
N ARG A 660 -14.83 8.51 16.75
CA ARG A 660 -15.89 7.70 16.16
C ARG A 660 -16.84 8.57 15.35
N LEU A 661 -16.95 8.32 14.05
CA LEU A 661 -17.82 8.99 13.08
C LEU A 661 -18.94 8.02 12.69
N ALA A 662 -20.14 8.21 13.22
CA ALA A 662 -21.26 7.31 13.01
C ALA A 662 -22.39 8.01 12.25
N LEU A 663 -22.59 7.59 11.00
CA LEU A 663 -23.68 8.05 10.14
C LEU A 663 -24.90 7.16 10.32
N THR A 664 -26.03 7.77 10.60
CA THR A 664 -27.35 7.13 10.53
C THR A 664 -28.11 7.75 9.37
N TRP A 665 -28.53 6.91 8.43
CA TRP A 665 -29.30 7.30 7.25
C TRP A 665 -30.75 6.82 7.39
N PRO A 666 -31.75 7.62 6.97
CA PRO A 666 -33.17 7.22 7.08
C PRO A 666 -33.47 6.02 6.15
N ASP A 667 -34.23 5.04 6.68
CA ASP A 667 -34.63 3.82 5.94
C ASP A 667 -35.55 4.13 4.74
N ASN A 668 -36.33 5.21 4.80
CA ASN A 668 -37.22 5.65 3.73
C ASN A 668 -36.97 7.12 3.39
N GLU A 669 -36.40 7.36 2.25
CA GLU A 669 -36.31 8.68 1.64
C GLU A 669 -37.67 8.95 0.94
N GLY A 670 -38.66 9.50 1.62
CA GLY A 670 -39.87 10.00 0.95
C GLY A 670 -39.54 11.10 -0.05
N GLU A 671 -40.55 11.59 -0.82
CA GLU A 671 -40.35 12.71 -1.80
C GLU A 671 -39.58 13.92 -1.22
N HIS A 672 -39.68 14.12 0.10
CA HIS A 672 -39.06 15.25 0.81
C HIS A 672 -37.77 14.90 1.55
N GLY A 673 -37.22 13.69 1.39
CA GLY A 673 -36.08 13.21 2.15
C GLY A 673 -36.43 12.85 3.59
N GLY A 674 -35.44 12.38 4.36
CA GLY A 674 -35.54 12.06 5.76
C GLY A 674 -34.45 12.79 6.59
N ASP A 675 -34.44 12.54 7.89
CA ASP A 675 -33.40 13.10 8.75
C ASP A 675 -32.21 12.11 8.83
N ALA A 676 -31.05 12.54 8.33
CA ALA A 676 -29.80 11.83 8.53
C ALA A 676 -29.03 12.44 9.71
N ALA A 677 -28.31 11.64 10.45
CA ALA A 677 -27.50 12.13 11.58
C ALA A 677 -26.05 11.62 11.50
N LEU A 678 -25.09 12.52 11.70
CA LEU A 678 -23.68 12.17 11.90
C LEU A 678 -23.31 12.48 13.36
N ARG A 679 -23.00 11.43 14.12
CA ARG A 679 -22.47 11.58 15.48
C ARG A 679 -20.95 11.49 15.45
N ILE A 680 -20.31 12.49 16.08
CA ILE A 680 -18.85 12.60 16.19
C ILE A 680 -18.49 12.52 17.67
N ARG A 681 -17.66 11.55 18.05
CA ARG A 681 -17.24 11.39 19.45
C ARG A 681 -15.76 10.99 19.54
N LEU A 682 -15.02 11.75 20.34
CA LEU A 682 -13.62 11.48 20.65
C LEU A 682 -13.52 10.59 21.90
N GLU A 683 -12.75 9.52 21.79
CA GLU A 683 -12.49 8.55 22.86
C GLU A 683 -10.97 8.29 22.98
N GLY A 684 -10.52 7.78 24.13
CA GLY A 684 -9.12 7.44 24.39
C GLY A 684 -8.27 8.66 24.74
N ALA A 685 -7.05 8.75 24.24
CA ALA A 685 -6.05 9.78 24.56
C ALA A 685 -6.39 11.13 23.89
N ALA A 686 -7.34 11.85 24.45
CA ALA A 686 -7.78 13.11 23.85
C ALA A 686 -6.66 14.17 23.72
N ASP A 687 -5.62 14.10 24.56
CA ASP A 687 -4.49 15.02 24.57
C ASP A 687 -3.54 14.90 23.37
N VAL A 688 -3.62 13.81 22.60
CA VAL A 688 -2.80 13.66 21.38
C VAL A 688 -3.39 14.39 20.17
N VAL A 689 -4.67 14.77 20.22
CA VAL A 689 -5.29 15.57 19.16
C VAL A 689 -5.24 17.07 19.52
N PRO A 690 -5.37 17.98 18.53
CA PRO A 690 -5.41 19.44 18.78
C PRO A 690 -6.46 19.84 19.83
N ASP A 691 -6.24 20.94 20.55
CA ASP A 691 -7.17 21.45 21.58
C ASP A 691 -8.54 21.78 21.02
N SER A 692 -8.58 22.20 19.76
CA SER A 692 -9.79 22.42 18.98
C SER A 692 -9.56 22.06 17.52
N ARG A 693 -10.64 21.77 16.80
CA ARG A 693 -10.64 21.45 15.37
C ARG A 693 -11.71 22.21 14.63
N GLN A 694 -11.37 22.75 13.48
CA GLN A 694 -12.34 23.17 12.49
C GLN A 694 -12.92 21.93 11.79
N VAL A 695 -14.23 21.77 11.88
CA VAL A 695 -14.91 20.61 11.28
C VAL A 695 -15.92 21.05 10.25
N ARG A 696 -15.86 20.43 9.07
CA ARG A 696 -16.89 20.56 8.04
C ARG A 696 -17.34 19.17 7.55
N VAL A 697 -18.59 19.06 7.16
CA VAL A 697 -19.19 17.81 6.68
C VAL A 697 -19.70 18.02 5.27
N ARG A 698 -19.29 17.16 4.34
CA ARG A 698 -19.76 17.12 2.96
C ARG A 698 -20.65 15.90 2.76
N LEU A 699 -21.92 16.13 2.47
CA LEU A 699 -22.83 15.08 1.97
C LEU A 699 -22.61 14.96 0.46
N LEU A 700 -21.85 13.95 0.02
CA LEU A 700 -21.55 13.70 -1.38
C LEU A 700 -22.82 13.31 -2.15
N ALA A 701 -22.99 13.90 -3.35
CA ALA A 701 -24.16 13.61 -4.21
C ALA A 701 -25.50 13.64 -3.46
N GLY A 702 -25.59 14.47 -2.43
CA GLY A 702 -26.75 14.57 -1.57
C GLY A 702 -27.20 16.00 -1.35
N ARG A 703 -28.48 16.18 -1.03
CA ARG A 703 -29.08 17.45 -0.64
C ARG A 703 -29.69 17.37 0.73
N ALA A 704 -29.63 18.47 1.47
CA ALA A 704 -30.31 18.64 2.75
C ALA A 704 -31.03 20.00 2.76
N THR A 705 -32.23 20.07 3.37
CA THR A 705 -32.99 21.31 3.46
C THR A 705 -32.60 22.17 4.68
N GLY A 706 -31.83 21.60 5.62
CA GLY A 706 -31.33 22.28 6.80
C GLY A 706 -30.38 21.40 7.59
N ALA A 707 -29.59 22.03 8.47
CA ALA A 707 -28.66 21.37 9.35
C ALA A 707 -28.75 21.91 10.79
N TRP A 708 -28.64 21.04 11.76
CA TRP A 708 -28.62 21.38 13.18
C TRP A 708 -27.47 20.65 13.88
N LEU A 709 -26.70 21.38 14.65
CA LEU A 709 -25.66 20.84 15.49
C LEU A 709 -26.16 20.74 16.93
N GLY A 710 -26.24 19.56 17.48
CA GLY A 710 -26.51 19.27 18.88
C GLY A 710 -25.22 19.18 19.68
N LEU A 711 -25.12 20.02 20.73
CA LEU A 711 -24.03 20.05 21.71
C LEU A 711 -24.67 19.80 23.09
N GLY A 712 -24.71 18.56 23.53
CA GLY A 712 -25.46 18.18 24.73
C GLY A 712 -26.98 18.51 24.59
N ASP A 713 -27.52 19.29 25.51
CA ASP A 713 -28.95 19.70 25.52
C ASP A 713 -29.24 20.93 24.63
N GLN A 714 -28.25 21.50 23.97
CA GLN A 714 -28.40 22.65 23.08
C GLN A 714 -28.33 22.21 21.62
N ALA A 715 -29.12 22.88 20.78
CA ALA A 715 -29.03 22.69 19.35
C ALA A 715 -28.98 24.06 18.63
N CYS A 716 -28.08 24.23 17.73
CA CYS A 716 -28.01 25.41 16.89
C CYS A 716 -28.21 25.04 15.40
N ARG A 717 -28.88 25.95 14.68
CA ARG A 717 -29.06 25.81 13.24
C ARG A 717 -27.82 26.27 12.51
N LEU A 718 -27.35 25.43 11.57
CA LEU A 718 -26.22 25.72 10.70
C LEU A 718 -26.68 26.10 9.28
N VAL A 719 -25.78 26.74 8.55
CA VAL A 719 -25.96 27.05 7.14
C VAL A 719 -25.69 25.79 6.33
N VAL A 720 -26.54 25.53 5.39
CA VAL A 720 -26.40 24.48 4.37
C VAL A 720 -26.03 25.15 3.08
N GLU A 721 -24.92 24.73 2.50
CA GLU A 721 -24.37 25.26 1.25
C GLU A 721 -24.37 24.14 0.20
N GLU A 722 -25.00 24.40 -0.97
CA GLU A 722 -24.82 23.51 -2.12
C GLU A 722 -23.46 23.84 -2.75
N VAL A 723 -22.65 22.80 -2.93
CA VAL A 723 -21.30 22.95 -3.48
C VAL A 723 -21.16 22.10 -4.74
N ASP A 724 -20.53 22.68 -5.74
CA ASP A 724 -20.13 21.97 -6.93
C ASP A 724 -18.99 20.98 -6.59
N GLY A 725 -18.80 19.99 -7.43
CA GLY A 725 -17.61 19.15 -7.39
C GLY A 725 -16.37 19.93 -7.79
N ASP A 726 -15.20 19.45 -7.38
CA ASP A 726 -13.91 20.01 -7.80
C ASP A 726 -13.54 19.64 -9.26
N GLY A 727 -14.38 18.86 -9.91
CA GLY A 727 -14.18 18.37 -11.27
C GLY A 727 -13.19 17.21 -11.40
N PHE A 728 -12.48 16.85 -10.32
CA PHE A 728 -11.39 15.87 -10.36
C PHE A 728 -11.55 14.75 -9.34
N THR A 729 -11.81 15.08 -8.08
CA THR A 729 -11.67 14.15 -6.96
C THR A 729 -12.92 13.95 -6.11
N LEU A 730 -13.73 15.01 -5.96
CA LEU A 730 -15.00 14.98 -5.22
C LEU A 730 -16.11 15.64 -6.00
N GLY A 731 -17.21 14.93 -6.18
CA GLY A 731 -18.41 15.40 -6.84
C GLY A 731 -19.19 16.46 -6.06
N ALA A 732 -20.23 16.99 -6.70
CA ALA A 732 -21.16 17.97 -6.10
C ALA A 732 -21.88 17.39 -4.88
N GLY A 733 -22.39 18.26 -4.03
CA GLY A 733 -23.12 17.85 -2.84
C GLY A 733 -23.51 19.01 -1.93
N THR A 734 -23.72 18.69 -0.67
CA THR A 734 -24.05 19.68 0.37
C THR A 734 -22.90 19.80 1.36
N LEU A 735 -22.45 21.01 1.65
CA LEU A 735 -21.43 21.31 2.65
C LEU A 735 -22.05 21.97 3.87
N VAL A 736 -21.63 21.55 5.05
CA VAL A 736 -22.03 22.14 6.35
C VAL A 736 -20.78 22.41 7.18
N HIS A 737 -20.58 23.66 7.57
CA HIS A 737 -19.52 24.04 8.49
C HIS A 737 -20.03 23.92 9.93
N LEU A 738 -19.41 23.03 10.73
CA LEU A 738 -19.72 22.87 12.14
C LEU A 738 -19.01 23.95 12.98
N GLY A 739 -17.96 24.55 12.41
CA GLY A 739 -17.11 25.51 13.08
C GLY A 739 -16.00 24.85 13.90
N GLU A 740 -15.49 25.62 14.83
CA GLU A 740 -14.45 25.15 15.75
C GLU A 740 -15.10 24.36 16.90
N LEU A 741 -14.68 23.11 17.05
CA LEU A 741 -15.12 22.21 18.11
C LEU A 741 -13.94 21.94 19.04
N SER A 742 -14.10 22.24 20.32
CA SER A 742 -13.10 21.94 21.33
C SER A 742 -12.96 20.42 21.56
N ARG A 743 -11.80 20.02 22.04
CA ARG A 743 -11.53 18.64 22.46
C ARG A 743 -12.58 18.12 23.44
N GLN A 744 -13.07 18.96 24.36
CA GLN A 744 -14.09 18.59 25.33
C GLN A 744 -15.45 18.35 24.67
N GLU A 745 -15.89 19.22 23.75
CA GLU A 745 -17.14 19.02 23.01
C GLU A 745 -17.12 17.74 22.17
N LEU A 746 -15.97 17.45 21.55
CA LEU A 746 -15.78 16.19 20.83
C LEU A 746 -15.80 14.97 21.77
N ALA A 747 -15.26 15.07 22.99
CA ALA A 747 -15.31 14.00 23.98
C ALA A 747 -16.71 13.78 24.54
N ASP A 748 -17.47 14.84 24.78
CA ASP A 748 -18.88 14.78 25.18
C ASP A 748 -19.77 14.23 24.06
N GLY A 749 -19.34 14.43 22.82
CA GLY A 749 -20.00 14.00 21.60
C GLY A 749 -20.92 15.06 21.01
N VAL A 750 -20.78 15.29 19.74
CA VAL A 750 -21.64 16.20 18.96
C VAL A 750 -22.44 15.43 17.94
N GLU A 751 -23.62 15.94 17.61
CA GLU A 751 -24.53 15.34 16.63
C GLU A 751 -24.96 16.38 15.60
N LEU A 752 -24.57 16.15 14.34
CA LEU A 752 -25.09 16.89 13.19
C LEU A 752 -26.33 16.18 12.65
N VAL A 753 -27.46 16.87 12.63
CA VAL A 753 -28.70 16.38 12.01
C VAL A 753 -28.94 17.13 10.70
N LEU A 754 -28.97 16.40 9.59
CA LEU A 754 -29.29 16.88 8.24
C LEU A 754 -30.77 16.61 7.94
N ARG A 755 -31.60 17.67 7.91
CA ARG A 755 -33.03 17.58 7.66
C ARG A 755 -33.33 17.46 6.17
N GLY A 756 -34.29 16.61 5.84
CA GLY A 756 -34.66 16.37 4.45
C GLY A 756 -33.49 15.90 3.62
N ALA A 757 -32.59 15.13 4.25
CA ALA A 757 -31.46 14.52 3.56
C ALA A 757 -31.95 13.51 2.54
N ARG A 758 -31.47 13.63 1.31
CA ARG A 758 -31.80 12.73 0.21
C ARG A 758 -30.67 12.70 -0.81
N GLN A 759 -30.66 11.70 -1.64
CA GLN A 759 -29.80 11.65 -2.80
C GLN A 759 -30.12 12.80 -3.76
N ALA A 760 -29.10 13.47 -4.30
CA ALA A 760 -29.29 14.44 -5.39
C ALA A 760 -29.72 13.69 -6.66
N PRO A 761 -30.71 14.18 -7.41
CA PRO A 761 -31.02 13.59 -8.70
C PRO A 761 -29.83 13.72 -9.64
N ALA A 762 -29.46 12.63 -10.31
CA ALA A 762 -28.46 12.70 -11.38
C ALA A 762 -29.10 13.36 -12.62
N ASP A 763 -28.46 14.39 -13.14
CA ASP A 763 -28.84 14.95 -14.44
C ASP A 763 -28.11 14.21 -15.56
N TRP A 764 -28.64 13.04 -15.89
CA TRP A 764 -28.10 12.23 -16.96
C TRP A 764 -28.20 12.90 -18.34
N HIS A 765 -29.08 13.89 -18.53
CA HIS A 765 -29.19 14.64 -19.78
C HIS A 765 -27.93 15.46 -20.03
N ASP A 766 -27.51 16.25 -19.05
CA ASP A 766 -26.27 17.03 -19.12
C ASP A 766 -25.05 16.17 -19.36
N GLU A 767 -25.01 14.99 -18.71
CA GLU A 767 -23.91 14.03 -18.90
C GLU A 767 -23.90 13.42 -20.30
N VAL A 768 -25.05 13.01 -20.83
CA VAL A 768 -25.16 12.52 -22.21
C VAL A 768 -24.77 13.62 -23.19
N HIS A 769 -25.23 14.86 -22.94
CA HIS A 769 -24.86 16.02 -23.79
C HIS A 769 -23.34 16.22 -23.80
N ALA A 770 -22.70 16.22 -22.63
CA ALA A 770 -21.25 16.37 -22.51
C ALA A 770 -20.46 15.27 -23.23
N ILE A 771 -20.93 14.00 -23.11
CA ILE A 771 -20.32 12.86 -23.81
C ILE A 771 -20.46 13.04 -25.34
N LEU A 772 -21.64 13.41 -25.83
CA LEU A 772 -21.86 13.67 -27.27
C LEU A 772 -21.06 14.88 -27.77
N ASP A 773 -20.99 15.95 -26.97
CA ASP A 773 -20.23 17.15 -27.33
C ASP A 773 -18.73 16.84 -27.49
N ALA A 774 -18.14 16.12 -26.56
CA ALA A 774 -16.74 15.73 -26.61
C ALA A 774 -16.41 14.75 -27.75
N ALA A 775 -17.38 13.91 -28.17
CA ALA A 775 -17.13 12.85 -29.14
C ALA A 775 -16.78 13.39 -30.53
N ARG A 776 -15.79 12.78 -31.19
CA ARG A 776 -15.33 13.12 -32.55
C ARG A 776 -16.12 12.32 -33.60
N VAL A 777 -17.42 12.60 -33.67
CA VAL A 777 -18.34 11.99 -34.66
C VAL A 777 -19.04 13.08 -35.43
N ALA A 778 -19.74 12.73 -36.54
CA ALA A 778 -20.43 13.68 -37.36
C ALA A 778 -21.48 14.49 -36.55
N TYR A 779 -21.50 15.82 -36.69
CA TYR A 779 -22.49 16.70 -36.00
C TYR A 779 -23.93 16.24 -36.24
N ALA A 780 -24.28 15.87 -37.47
CA ALA A 780 -25.63 15.38 -37.76
C ALA A 780 -26.03 14.14 -36.98
N ALA A 781 -25.08 13.26 -36.65
CA ALA A 781 -25.36 12.11 -35.79
C ALA A 781 -25.50 12.51 -34.32
N LYS A 782 -24.70 13.49 -33.84
CA LYS A 782 -24.88 14.09 -32.51
C LYS A 782 -26.25 14.71 -32.38
N ASP A 783 -26.63 15.58 -33.34
CA ASP A 783 -27.93 16.27 -33.34
C ASP A 783 -29.10 15.28 -33.30
N GLN A 784 -29.01 14.20 -34.08
CA GLN A 784 -30.05 13.15 -34.10
C GLN A 784 -30.12 12.36 -32.78
N ALA A 785 -28.98 11.99 -32.23
CA ALA A 785 -28.90 11.33 -30.93
C ALA A 785 -29.45 12.20 -29.80
N TRP A 786 -29.06 13.51 -29.80
CA TRP A 786 -29.57 14.47 -28.82
C TRP A 786 -31.06 14.72 -28.98
N ALA A 787 -31.56 14.86 -30.19
CA ALA A 787 -33.00 14.98 -30.47
C ALA A 787 -33.78 13.75 -30.01
N ALA A 788 -33.18 12.56 -29.97
CA ALA A 788 -33.81 11.38 -29.37
C ALA A 788 -33.93 11.51 -27.85
N VAL A 789 -32.89 12.03 -27.18
CA VAL A 789 -32.91 12.35 -25.72
C VAL A 789 -34.02 13.38 -25.42
N GLU A 790 -34.11 14.48 -26.20
CA GLU A 790 -35.13 15.54 -26.03
C GLU A 790 -36.58 15.02 -26.25
N ARG A 791 -36.73 13.95 -27.04
CA ARG A 791 -38.02 13.26 -27.20
C ARG A 791 -38.34 12.30 -26.04
N GLY A 792 -37.51 12.26 -25.02
CA GLY A 792 -37.69 11.41 -23.85
C GLY A 792 -37.21 9.94 -24.03
N MET A 793 -36.40 9.67 -25.07
CA MET A 793 -35.80 8.33 -25.19
C MET A 793 -34.70 8.14 -24.15
N SER A 794 -34.69 6.97 -23.52
CA SER A 794 -33.68 6.59 -22.54
C SER A 794 -33.42 5.07 -22.59
N GLY A 795 -32.48 4.57 -21.81
CA GLY A 795 -32.16 3.15 -21.71
C GLY A 795 -31.88 2.50 -23.05
N THR A 796 -32.33 1.28 -23.26
CA THR A 796 -32.06 0.47 -24.46
C THR A 796 -32.64 1.08 -25.75
N ALA A 797 -33.69 1.89 -25.65
CA ALA A 797 -34.28 2.56 -26.79
C ALA A 797 -33.34 3.62 -27.36
N LEU A 798 -32.73 4.44 -26.52
CA LEU A 798 -31.77 5.45 -26.95
C LEU A 798 -30.50 4.79 -27.53
N LEU A 799 -30.01 3.72 -26.88
CA LEU A 799 -28.83 2.99 -27.38
C LEU A 799 -29.09 2.35 -28.75
N GLY A 800 -30.29 1.80 -28.97
CA GLY A 800 -30.69 1.28 -30.28
C GLY A 800 -30.81 2.36 -31.37
N GLU A 801 -31.31 3.54 -31.00
CA GLU A 801 -31.31 4.70 -31.94
C GLU A 801 -29.88 5.13 -32.27
N MET A 802 -28.99 5.24 -31.29
CA MET A 802 -27.59 5.56 -31.53
C MET A 802 -26.87 4.52 -32.40
N GLU A 803 -27.22 3.25 -32.26
CA GLU A 803 -26.70 2.17 -33.11
C GLU A 803 -27.20 2.34 -34.56
N SER A 804 -28.48 2.67 -34.74
CA SER A 804 -29.08 2.88 -36.07
C SER A 804 -28.45 4.09 -36.81
N LEU A 805 -27.95 5.05 -36.03
CA LEU A 805 -27.20 6.24 -36.51
C LEU A 805 -25.73 5.91 -36.83
N GLY A 806 -25.28 4.66 -36.61
CA GLY A 806 -23.90 4.22 -36.83
C GLY A 806 -22.90 4.79 -35.82
N LEU A 807 -23.36 5.25 -34.66
CA LEU A 807 -22.47 5.75 -33.60
C LEU A 807 -21.62 4.61 -33.01
N PRO A 808 -20.32 4.83 -32.76
CA PRO A 808 -19.39 3.80 -32.27
C PRO A 808 -19.82 3.16 -30.97
N GLU A 809 -19.42 1.89 -30.74
CA GLU A 809 -19.72 1.15 -29.52
C GLU A 809 -19.15 1.87 -28.29
N ALA A 810 -17.93 2.41 -28.37
CA ALA A 810 -17.31 3.15 -27.26
C ALA A 810 -18.19 4.31 -26.79
N LEU A 811 -18.76 5.08 -27.74
CA LEU A 811 -19.67 6.20 -27.42
C LEU A 811 -20.99 5.69 -26.82
N ARG A 812 -21.57 4.64 -27.41
CA ARG A 812 -22.80 4.02 -26.88
C ARG A 812 -22.60 3.46 -25.46
N SER A 813 -21.44 2.86 -25.20
CA SER A 813 -21.09 2.33 -23.88
C SER A 813 -20.94 3.46 -22.85
N ALA A 814 -20.31 4.58 -23.22
CA ALA A 814 -20.19 5.76 -22.35
C ALA A 814 -21.57 6.36 -22.01
N VAL A 815 -22.45 6.46 -23.01
CA VAL A 815 -23.82 6.91 -22.78
C VAL A 815 -24.61 5.91 -21.93
N ALA A 816 -24.45 4.60 -22.17
CA ALA A 816 -25.12 3.56 -21.39
C ALA A 816 -24.81 3.63 -19.89
N GLU A 817 -23.57 4.00 -19.54
CA GLU A 817 -23.15 4.15 -18.16
C GLU A 817 -23.92 5.24 -17.39
N VAL A 818 -24.27 6.35 -18.09
CA VAL A 818 -24.90 7.50 -17.46
C VAL A 818 -26.42 7.44 -17.46
N LEU A 819 -26.99 6.57 -18.27
CA LEU A 819 -28.45 6.44 -18.34
C LEU A 819 -29.05 5.89 -17.03
N PRO A 820 -30.24 6.38 -16.64
CA PRO A 820 -30.95 5.76 -15.51
C PRO A 820 -31.26 4.30 -15.82
N HIS A 821 -30.90 3.43 -14.91
CA HIS A 821 -31.26 2.01 -15.01
C HIS A 821 -32.74 1.88 -14.71
N SER A 822 -33.50 1.45 -15.72
CA SER A 822 -34.92 1.09 -15.60
C SER A 822 -35.10 -0.23 -14.83
#